data_205c8ada14cd4c2ce40495c2b4e5b226
#
_entry.id   205c8ada14cd4c2ce40495c2b4e5b226
#
_cell.length_a   1.000
_cell.length_b   1.000
_cell.length_c   1.000
_cell.angle_alpha   90.00
_cell.angle_beta   90.00
_cell.angle_gamma   90.00
#
_symmetry.space_group_name_H-M   'P 1'
#
loop_
_entity.id
_entity.type
_entity.pdbx_description
1 polymer ?
#
loop_
_entity_poly.entity_id
_entity_poly.type
_entity_poly.pdbx_seq_one_letter_code
_entity_poly.pdbx_strand_id
1 'polypeptide(L)'
;MITQLKNYAVAFLLACLALGACDNEPDEPAAGKLQLTTIRVGTYALDLTDPSKNTAAPTDKPIFILFSDVLDVTKAAQAVQLKVKSTGEVVALTFSFQDSDKTIVAQPGAELKANETYVLSISKELKGAGKETFPDFTTEFYTVPGVLEIKSLTIAGTPALNSALIADVSLENTKIEITFSEPVAPATIISQNVYVNGANGVVPSSLVLSEQNSKLTITLTQKLRDLSQYLLVMSGEVKGANSEALTHYTRKFYTAQDPTPDFPVISDEALLTLVQQQTFKYFWDFAHPASGMARERNTSGDLVTSGGSGFGILAIIVGIERNFITRQQGLERLDKILDFLETADRFHGAWSHWINGNTGDVIPFGTNDNGGDLVETSFLMEGLITFRQYLNGADAAEQALIDRINALWQTVEWDWYTRGGQDVLYWHWSPDKQWIMNHQIRGYNECLITYFLAAASPTHTINASVYHKGWANNGLIKNGKKFYDITLPLGSDYGGPLFFTHYSFLGLDPRNLSDTYANYWTQNVNHTLINYTYCVANPKKFAGYSDESWGLTASDNPSGYDAHSPTNDLGVITPTAALSSFPYSPEQSMKALKFFYYKLGDRLWGPYGFYDAYNITQGWTANSYLAIDQGPIVVMMENHRTGLLWNLFMSAPEVQVAMDKLGFQN
;
A
#
# COMPACT_ATOMS: atom_id res chain seq x y z
N MET A 1 29.64 -30.82 12.84
CA MET A 1 30.14 -31.31 14.11
C MET A 1 29.12 -32.30 14.60
N ILE A 2 29.15 -33.50 14.13
CA ILE A 2 29.97 -34.63 14.62
C ILE A 2 29.59 -34.95 16.08
N THR A 3 28.99 -36.14 16.14
CA THR A 3 29.27 -37.28 17.07
C THR A 3 28.40 -37.27 18.35
N GLN A 4 27.82 -38.35 18.82
CA GLN A 4 27.95 -39.82 18.75
C GLN A 4 26.70 -40.42 19.44
N LEU A 5 26.02 -41.42 18.94
CA LEU A 5 26.22 -42.86 19.09
C LEU A 5 26.65 -43.40 20.46
N LYS A 6 25.77 -44.26 21.03
CA LYS A 6 26.09 -45.63 21.53
C LYS A 6 24.87 -46.20 22.26
N ASN A 7 24.21 -47.20 21.70
CA ASN A 7 24.30 -48.63 22.06
C ASN A 7 24.33 -48.98 23.56
N TYR A 8 23.33 -49.75 24.00
CA TYR A 8 23.56 -50.94 24.84
C TYR A 8 22.48 -51.98 24.57
N ALA A 9 22.87 -53.04 23.94
CA ALA A 9 22.27 -54.38 23.97
C ALA A 9 22.95 -55.20 25.05
N VAL A 10 22.40 -56.27 25.44
CA VAL A 10 22.90 -57.46 26.11
C VAL A 10 21.95 -57.88 27.22
N ALA A 11 21.09 -58.89 27.06
CA ALA A 11 21.33 -60.33 27.06
C ALA A 11 21.72 -60.90 28.44
N PHE A 12 21.04 -61.88 28.89
CA PHE A 12 21.47 -63.15 29.41
C PHE A 12 20.42 -63.78 30.30
N LEU A 13 19.84 -64.89 30.01
CA LEU A 13 20.23 -66.29 29.93
C LEU A 13 19.95 -67.11 31.25
N LEU A 14 19.07 -68.11 31.05
CA LEU A 14 19.13 -69.48 31.56
C LEU A 14 19.53 -69.79 33.01
N ALA A 15 18.71 -70.56 33.68
CA ALA A 15 19.02 -71.90 34.26
C ALA A 15 17.76 -72.54 34.83
N CYS A 16 17.27 -73.57 34.31
CA CYS A 16 17.52 -75.02 34.47
C CYS A 16 16.90 -75.68 35.72
N LEU A 17 15.92 -76.57 35.41
CA LEU A 17 15.72 -77.92 35.84
C LEU A 17 15.69 -78.33 37.32
N ALA A 18 14.54 -78.89 37.72
CA ALA A 18 14.54 -80.25 38.32
C ALA A 18 13.14 -80.88 38.36
N LEU A 19 13.13 -82.07 37.99
CA LEU A 19 12.09 -83.10 37.81
C LEU A 19 11.26 -83.37 39.05
N GLY A 20 9.98 -83.69 38.83
CA GLY A 20 9.09 -84.38 39.73
C GLY A 20 7.88 -84.84 38.97
N ALA A 21 7.94 -86.10 38.46
CA ALA A 21 6.81 -86.73 37.83
C ALA A 21 5.80 -87.24 38.87
N CYS A 22 4.53 -86.97 38.62
CA CYS A 22 3.43 -87.87 39.02
C CYS A 22 2.24 -87.63 38.09
N ASP A 23 1.71 -88.75 37.59
CA ASP A 23 0.58 -88.85 36.69
C ASP A 23 -0.68 -88.13 37.22
N ASN A 24 -1.37 -87.45 36.31
CA ASN A 24 -2.81 -87.42 36.22
C ASN A 24 -3.27 -86.83 34.88
N GLU A 25 -4.37 -87.24 34.37
CA GLU A 25 -5.01 -86.97 33.10
C GLU A 25 -4.79 -85.58 32.53
N PRO A 26 -4.79 -85.35 31.18
CA PRO A 26 -4.58 -84.03 30.62
C PRO A 26 -5.77 -83.10 30.90
N ASP A 27 -5.66 -82.35 31.98
CA ASP A 27 -6.39 -81.10 32.03
C ASP A 27 -5.99 -80.25 30.81
N GLU A 28 -6.95 -79.85 29.96
CA GLU A 28 -6.73 -78.87 28.91
C GLU A 28 -6.03 -77.68 29.54
N PRO A 29 -4.91 -77.21 29.00
CA PRO A 29 -4.22 -76.02 29.56
C PRO A 29 -5.23 -74.88 29.68
N ALA A 30 -5.30 -74.29 30.84
CA ALA A 30 -6.15 -73.14 31.07
C ALA A 30 -5.89 -72.11 29.98
N ALA A 31 -6.92 -71.82 29.17
CA ALA A 31 -6.79 -70.85 28.07
C ALA A 31 -6.19 -69.55 28.58
N GLY A 32 -5.11 -69.08 27.96
CA GLY A 32 -4.43 -67.81 28.30
C GLY A 32 -5.41 -66.64 28.27
N LYS A 33 -4.97 -65.48 28.72
CA LYS A 33 -5.74 -64.22 28.62
C LYS A 33 -5.26 -63.44 27.39
N LEU A 34 -6.19 -63.13 26.50
CA LEU A 34 -5.97 -62.19 25.40
C LEU A 34 -5.89 -60.79 25.98
N GLN A 35 -4.81 -60.03 25.62
CA GLN A 35 -4.61 -58.64 26.09
C GLN A 35 -4.84 -57.67 24.96
N LEU A 36 -5.59 -56.60 25.25
CA LEU A 36 -5.75 -55.42 24.39
C LEU A 36 -4.49 -54.57 24.49
N THR A 37 -3.82 -54.31 23.38
CA THR A 37 -2.56 -53.56 23.33
C THR A 37 -2.79 -52.08 23.05
N THR A 38 -3.57 -51.74 22.02
CA THR A 38 -3.89 -50.37 21.66
C THR A 38 -5.17 -50.29 20.84
N ILE A 39 -5.83 -49.13 20.92
CA ILE A 39 -6.90 -48.75 20.00
C ILE A 39 -6.51 -47.42 19.36
N ARG A 40 -6.70 -47.32 18.05
CA ARG A 40 -6.46 -46.10 17.29
C ARG A 40 -7.62 -45.81 16.35
N VAL A 41 -7.96 -44.53 16.17
CA VAL A 41 -8.85 -44.08 15.07
C VAL A 41 -7.94 -43.43 14.02
N GLY A 42 -7.69 -44.14 12.92
CA GLY A 42 -6.63 -43.79 11.99
C GLY A 42 -5.25 -43.81 12.68
N THR A 43 -4.59 -42.68 12.75
CA THR A 43 -3.30 -42.49 13.47
C THR A 43 -3.49 -42.00 14.91
N TYR A 44 -4.69 -41.60 15.31
CA TYR A 44 -5.01 -41.06 16.65
C TYR A 44 -5.14 -42.22 17.65
N ALA A 45 -4.17 -42.35 18.55
CA ALA A 45 -4.18 -43.39 19.59
C ALA A 45 -5.11 -43.00 20.78
N LEU A 46 -5.98 -43.91 21.20
CA LEU A 46 -6.82 -43.68 22.37
C LEU A 46 -6.06 -44.01 23.67
N ASP A 47 -6.22 -43.14 24.67
CA ASP A 47 -5.83 -43.48 26.05
C ASP A 47 -6.84 -44.44 26.62
N LEU A 48 -6.41 -45.67 26.84
CA LEU A 48 -7.29 -46.77 27.33
C LEU A 48 -7.48 -46.71 28.87
N THR A 49 -6.67 -45.91 29.56
CA THR A 49 -6.72 -45.75 31.02
C THR A 49 -7.51 -44.52 31.46
N ASP A 50 -7.54 -43.49 30.63
CA ASP A 50 -8.28 -42.26 30.86
C ASP A 50 -9.03 -41.81 29.59
N PRO A 51 -10.25 -42.31 29.33
CA PRO A 51 -11.01 -41.95 28.13
C PRO A 51 -11.32 -40.46 28.00
N SER A 52 -11.25 -39.66 29.07
CA SER A 52 -11.47 -38.20 29.01
C SER A 52 -10.44 -37.47 28.18
N LYS A 53 -9.28 -38.08 27.91
CA LYS A 53 -8.23 -37.56 27.03
C LYS A 53 -8.47 -37.80 25.54
N ASN A 54 -9.43 -38.63 25.19
CA ASN A 54 -9.73 -39.00 23.80
C ASN A 54 -10.62 -37.92 23.14
N THR A 55 -10.10 -36.74 22.87
CA THR A 55 -10.87 -35.53 22.52
C THR A 55 -10.76 -35.09 21.06
N ALA A 56 -10.02 -35.82 20.21
CA ALA A 56 -9.73 -35.39 18.85
C ALA A 56 -9.66 -36.53 17.83
N ALA A 57 -10.54 -37.49 17.94
CA ALA A 57 -10.59 -38.62 17.00
C ALA A 57 -11.09 -38.17 15.62
N PRO A 58 -10.44 -38.56 14.52
CA PRO A 58 -10.88 -38.21 13.16
C PRO A 58 -12.21 -38.89 12.83
N THR A 59 -13.03 -38.24 12.00
CA THR A 59 -14.39 -38.72 11.63
C THR A 59 -14.37 -39.70 10.46
N ASP A 60 -13.34 -39.68 9.62
CA ASP A 60 -13.25 -40.38 8.32
C ASP A 60 -12.33 -41.60 8.32
N LYS A 61 -11.83 -42.03 9.47
CA LYS A 61 -10.84 -43.13 9.58
C LYS A 61 -11.36 -44.38 10.23
N PRO A 62 -10.82 -45.56 9.86
CA PRO A 62 -11.12 -46.84 10.53
C PRO A 62 -10.57 -46.84 11.95
N ILE A 63 -11.18 -47.70 12.78
CA ILE A 63 -10.73 -47.98 14.15
C ILE A 63 -9.87 -49.22 14.10
N PHE A 64 -8.62 -49.14 14.54
CA PHE A 64 -7.70 -50.26 14.67
C PHE A 64 -7.62 -50.72 16.11
N ILE A 65 -7.85 -52.02 16.35
CA ILE A 65 -7.85 -52.63 17.69
C ILE A 65 -6.81 -53.73 17.68
N LEU A 66 -5.69 -53.53 18.34
CA LEU A 66 -4.55 -54.48 18.36
C LEU A 66 -4.54 -55.28 19.66
N PHE A 67 -4.37 -56.59 19.52
CA PHE A 67 -4.25 -57.55 20.61
C PHE A 67 -2.86 -58.24 20.66
N SER A 68 -2.57 -58.88 21.81
CA SER A 68 -1.30 -59.59 22.04
C SER A 68 -1.17 -60.85 21.16
N ASP A 69 -2.29 -61.51 20.85
CA ASP A 69 -2.33 -62.80 20.20
C ASP A 69 -3.32 -62.86 19.02
N VAL A 70 -3.23 -63.93 18.23
CA VAL A 70 -4.08 -64.18 17.06
C VAL A 70 -5.53 -64.35 17.49
N LEU A 71 -6.47 -63.72 16.80
CA LEU A 71 -7.89 -63.72 17.13
C LEU A 71 -8.69 -64.84 16.40
N ASP A 72 -9.75 -65.29 17.02
CA ASP A 72 -10.84 -65.97 16.31
C ASP A 72 -11.66 -64.92 15.54
N VAL A 73 -11.31 -64.69 14.28
CA VAL A 73 -11.89 -63.63 13.43
C VAL A 73 -13.40 -63.80 13.22
N THR A 74 -13.96 -65.02 13.41
CA THR A 74 -15.40 -65.30 13.25
C THR A 74 -16.25 -64.63 14.36
N LYS A 75 -15.64 -64.24 15.47
CA LYS A 75 -16.31 -63.63 16.64
C LYS A 75 -16.24 -62.10 16.62
N ALA A 76 -15.37 -61.52 15.85
CA ALA A 76 -15.14 -60.05 15.88
C ALA A 76 -16.41 -59.24 15.58
N ALA A 77 -17.17 -59.62 14.57
CA ALA A 77 -18.40 -58.92 14.18
C ALA A 77 -19.49 -58.94 15.26
N GLN A 78 -19.46 -59.92 16.14
CA GLN A 78 -20.44 -60.06 17.25
C GLN A 78 -19.90 -59.37 18.54
N ALA A 79 -18.61 -59.28 18.67
CA ALA A 79 -17.95 -58.80 19.88
C ALA A 79 -17.70 -57.30 19.91
N VAL A 80 -17.51 -56.66 18.76
CA VAL A 80 -17.14 -55.23 18.69
C VAL A 80 -18.34 -54.37 18.26
N GLN A 81 -18.67 -53.38 19.06
CA GLN A 81 -19.78 -52.46 18.80
C GLN A 81 -19.36 -51.01 19.03
N LEU A 82 -19.77 -50.10 18.13
CA LEU A 82 -19.65 -48.66 18.27
C LEU A 82 -21.04 -48.04 18.41
N LYS A 83 -21.23 -47.13 19.38
CA LYS A 83 -22.49 -46.41 19.60
C LYS A 83 -22.24 -44.93 19.74
N VAL A 84 -23.20 -44.15 19.29
CA VAL A 84 -23.30 -42.72 19.65
C VAL A 84 -23.71 -42.62 21.12
N LYS A 85 -22.93 -41.94 21.95
CA LYS A 85 -23.20 -41.87 23.40
C LYS A 85 -24.49 -41.13 23.70
N SER A 86 -24.78 -40.06 22.99
CA SER A 86 -25.94 -39.17 23.22
C SER A 86 -27.28 -39.84 22.91
N THR A 87 -27.33 -40.69 21.88
CA THR A 87 -28.58 -41.33 21.39
C THR A 87 -28.67 -42.82 21.64
N GLY A 88 -27.54 -43.49 21.88
CA GLY A 88 -27.41 -44.92 21.92
C GLY A 88 -27.50 -45.63 20.56
N GLU A 89 -27.55 -44.87 19.47
CA GLU A 89 -27.59 -45.39 18.09
C GLU A 89 -26.34 -46.21 17.78
N VAL A 90 -26.53 -47.36 17.18
CA VAL A 90 -25.46 -48.28 16.79
C VAL A 90 -24.91 -47.86 15.44
N VAL A 91 -23.61 -47.61 15.37
CA VAL A 91 -22.89 -47.34 14.11
C VAL A 91 -22.58 -48.67 13.41
N ALA A 92 -23.01 -48.82 12.18
CA ALA A 92 -22.68 -49.96 11.36
C ALA A 92 -21.19 -50.06 11.11
N LEU A 93 -20.57 -51.23 11.37
CA LEU A 93 -19.15 -51.47 11.16
C LEU A 93 -18.94 -52.61 10.17
N THR A 94 -17.95 -52.50 9.31
CA THR A 94 -17.39 -53.59 8.53
C THR A 94 -16.03 -53.97 9.07
N PHE A 95 -15.63 -55.21 9.03
CA PHE A 95 -14.42 -55.70 9.66
C PHE A 95 -13.49 -56.32 8.65
N SER A 96 -12.20 -56.03 8.83
CA SER A 96 -11.08 -56.71 8.20
C SER A 96 -9.95 -56.89 9.23
N PHE A 97 -8.96 -57.70 8.91
CA PHE A 97 -7.94 -58.12 9.86
C PHE A 97 -6.54 -57.86 9.28
N GLN A 98 -5.59 -57.51 10.14
CA GLN A 98 -4.18 -57.24 9.79
C GLN A 98 -3.26 -57.91 10.82
N ASP A 99 -1.96 -57.86 10.58
CA ASP A 99 -0.91 -58.36 11.47
C ASP A 99 -1.09 -59.83 11.85
N SER A 100 -1.37 -60.69 10.84
CA SER A 100 -1.68 -62.09 11.03
C SER A 100 -2.84 -62.30 12.02
N ASP A 101 -3.93 -61.58 11.81
CA ASP A 101 -5.17 -61.60 12.57
C ASP A 101 -5.06 -61.17 14.05
N LYS A 102 -4.03 -60.39 14.38
CA LYS A 102 -3.91 -59.74 15.71
C LYS A 102 -4.60 -58.38 15.78
N THR A 103 -4.88 -57.71 14.63
CA THR A 103 -5.50 -56.42 14.56
C THR A 103 -6.87 -56.51 13.90
N ILE A 104 -7.92 -56.07 14.61
CA ILE A 104 -9.24 -55.81 14.03
C ILE A 104 -9.20 -54.39 13.42
N VAL A 105 -9.57 -54.29 12.14
CA VAL A 105 -9.84 -53.01 11.48
C VAL A 105 -11.36 -52.86 11.35
N ALA A 106 -11.97 -52.05 12.20
CA ALA A 106 -13.40 -51.75 12.19
C ALA A 106 -13.65 -50.47 11.42
N GLN A 107 -14.19 -50.53 10.22
CA GLN A 107 -14.54 -49.43 9.36
C GLN A 107 -15.97 -49.00 9.56
N PRO A 108 -16.27 -47.77 10.02
CA PRO A 108 -17.61 -47.22 10.03
C PRO A 108 -18.21 -47.19 8.61
N GLY A 109 -19.49 -47.56 8.49
CA GLY A 109 -20.21 -47.61 7.22
C GLY A 109 -20.50 -46.22 6.61
N ALA A 110 -20.38 -45.17 7.42
CA ALA A 110 -20.43 -43.77 7.04
C ALA A 110 -19.44 -43.00 7.90
N GLU A 111 -19.10 -41.78 7.48
CA GLU A 111 -18.29 -40.88 8.29
C GLU A 111 -18.94 -40.60 9.65
N LEU A 112 -18.16 -40.63 10.73
CA LEU A 112 -18.63 -40.33 12.08
C LEU A 112 -19.03 -38.85 12.16
N LYS A 113 -20.03 -38.52 12.95
CA LYS A 113 -20.42 -37.13 13.19
C LYS A 113 -19.31 -36.42 13.94
N ALA A 114 -19.01 -35.21 13.51
CA ALA A 114 -18.12 -34.29 14.23
C ALA A 114 -18.77 -33.82 15.55
N ASN A 115 -17.98 -33.43 16.52
CA ASN A 115 -18.45 -32.98 17.83
C ASN A 115 -19.34 -34.00 18.57
N GLU A 116 -19.10 -35.29 18.41
CA GLU A 116 -19.90 -36.34 19.01
C GLU A 116 -19.02 -37.30 19.82
N THR A 117 -19.58 -37.82 20.91
CA THR A 117 -18.92 -38.86 21.71
C THR A 117 -19.39 -40.22 21.29
N TYR A 118 -18.45 -41.10 21.02
CA TYR A 118 -18.71 -42.50 20.68
C TYR A 118 -18.23 -43.41 21.79
N VAL A 119 -19.01 -44.48 22.03
CA VAL A 119 -18.69 -45.55 22.96
C VAL A 119 -18.32 -46.79 22.15
N LEU A 120 -17.07 -47.22 22.26
CA LEU A 120 -16.57 -48.47 21.67
C LEU A 120 -16.57 -49.55 22.74
N SER A 121 -17.31 -50.63 22.48
CA SER A 121 -17.42 -51.79 23.38
C SER A 121 -16.88 -53.03 22.73
N ILE A 122 -16.10 -53.83 23.46
CA ILE A 122 -15.60 -55.14 23.07
C ILE A 122 -16.06 -56.13 24.12
N SER A 123 -16.90 -57.07 23.72
CA SER A 123 -17.48 -58.04 24.66
C SER A 123 -16.58 -59.25 24.88
N LYS A 124 -16.81 -60.00 25.98
CA LYS A 124 -16.15 -61.25 26.32
C LYS A 124 -16.39 -62.38 25.31
N GLU A 125 -17.25 -62.14 24.31
CA GLU A 125 -17.47 -63.14 23.21
C GLU A 125 -16.25 -63.17 22.28
N LEU A 126 -15.37 -62.14 22.29
CA LEU A 126 -14.12 -62.15 21.59
C LEU A 126 -13.17 -63.18 22.21
N LYS A 127 -12.58 -64.01 21.39
CA LYS A 127 -11.63 -65.06 21.77
C LYS A 127 -10.38 -64.99 20.94
N GLY A 128 -9.27 -65.42 21.48
CA GLY A 128 -8.10 -65.78 20.70
C GLY A 128 -8.27 -67.10 19.93
N ALA A 129 -7.49 -67.30 18.89
CA ALA A 129 -7.51 -68.53 18.08
C ALA A 129 -7.17 -69.79 18.91
N GLY A 130 -6.35 -69.61 19.97
CA GLY A 130 -6.05 -70.62 20.97
C GLY A 130 -7.07 -70.73 22.11
N LYS A 131 -8.28 -70.19 21.97
CA LYS A 131 -9.33 -70.08 22.96
C LYS A 131 -9.06 -69.19 24.16
N GLU A 132 -8.07 -68.31 24.06
CA GLU A 132 -7.77 -67.26 25.05
C GLU A 132 -9.00 -66.39 25.31
N THR A 133 -9.26 -66.08 26.57
CA THR A 133 -10.45 -65.32 26.99
C THR A 133 -10.13 -63.83 27.09
N PHE A 134 -11.10 -62.98 26.70
CA PHE A 134 -11.03 -61.52 26.84
C PHE A 134 -12.15 -61.05 27.80
N PRO A 135 -11.88 -60.10 28.71
CA PRO A 135 -12.93 -59.51 29.53
C PRO A 135 -13.72 -58.47 28.71
N ASP A 136 -14.95 -58.12 29.17
CA ASP A 136 -15.67 -56.98 28.61
C ASP A 136 -14.82 -55.72 28.78
N PHE A 137 -14.72 -54.92 27.70
CA PHE A 137 -13.99 -53.68 27.67
C PHE A 137 -14.81 -52.57 27.01
N THR A 138 -14.76 -51.34 27.55
CA THR A 138 -15.44 -50.19 26.97
C THR A 138 -14.55 -48.96 27.11
N THR A 139 -14.48 -48.19 26.06
CA THR A 139 -13.81 -46.89 26.05
C THR A 139 -14.65 -45.91 25.29
N GLU A 140 -14.37 -44.62 25.49
CA GLU A 140 -15.04 -43.52 24.82
C GLU A 140 -14.01 -42.65 24.08
N PHE A 141 -14.46 -42.05 23.01
CA PHE A 141 -13.71 -41.02 22.32
C PHE A 141 -14.65 -39.98 21.76
N TYR A 142 -14.16 -38.72 21.71
CA TYR A 142 -14.84 -37.57 21.15
C TYR A 142 -14.20 -37.24 19.80
N THR A 143 -15.02 -37.00 18.78
CA THR A 143 -14.56 -36.66 17.43
C THR A 143 -14.14 -35.19 17.33
N VAL A 144 -13.22 -34.91 16.40
CA VAL A 144 -12.79 -33.52 16.10
C VAL A 144 -14.00 -32.62 15.84
N PRO A 145 -13.94 -31.35 16.26
CA PRO A 145 -14.96 -30.36 15.93
C PRO A 145 -15.15 -30.23 14.43
N GLY A 146 -16.38 -30.18 13.97
CA GLY A 146 -16.72 -29.84 12.60
C GLY A 146 -16.32 -28.41 12.27
N VAL A 147 -16.19 -28.09 10.99
CA VAL A 147 -15.89 -26.75 10.49
C VAL A 147 -17.16 -26.14 9.91
N LEU A 148 -17.50 -24.95 10.37
CA LEU A 148 -18.54 -24.12 9.76
C LEU A 148 -17.91 -23.30 8.63
N GLU A 149 -18.37 -23.47 7.40
CA GLU A 149 -17.87 -22.75 6.24
C GLU A 149 -18.89 -21.72 5.74
N ILE A 150 -18.38 -20.64 5.14
CA ILE A 150 -19.19 -19.69 4.35
C ILE A 150 -19.27 -20.22 2.92
N LYS A 151 -20.46 -20.63 2.48
CA LYS A 151 -20.71 -21.13 1.12
C LYS A 151 -20.92 -20.01 0.11
N SER A 152 -21.59 -18.94 0.53
CA SER A 152 -21.77 -17.74 -0.28
C SER A 152 -21.79 -16.50 0.58
N LEU A 153 -21.30 -15.40 0.00
CA LEU A 153 -21.36 -14.06 0.57
C LEU A 153 -21.71 -13.09 -0.55
N THR A 154 -22.73 -12.27 -0.34
CA THR A 154 -23.02 -11.12 -1.19
C THR A 154 -23.05 -9.84 -0.37
N ILE A 155 -22.59 -8.74 -0.95
CA ILE A 155 -22.66 -7.40 -0.38
C ILE A 155 -23.38 -6.50 -1.38
N ALA A 156 -24.49 -5.91 -0.98
CA ALA A 156 -25.39 -5.15 -1.86
C ALA A 156 -25.73 -5.91 -3.17
N GLY A 157 -25.95 -7.24 -3.05
CA GLY A 157 -26.25 -8.11 -4.19
C GLY A 157 -25.04 -8.58 -5.01
N THR A 158 -23.85 -8.00 -4.79
CA THR A 158 -22.63 -8.39 -5.51
C THR A 158 -21.93 -9.57 -4.82
N PRO A 159 -21.57 -10.65 -5.57
CA PRO A 159 -20.80 -11.75 -5.01
C PRO A 159 -19.47 -11.28 -4.41
N ALA A 160 -19.23 -11.63 -3.14
CA ALA A 160 -18.14 -11.03 -2.37
C ALA A 160 -17.12 -12.05 -1.83
N LEU A 161 -17.44 -13.35 -1.81
CA LEU A 161 -16.59 -14.36 -1.16
C LEU A 161 -15.17 -14.42 -1.78
N ASN A 162 -15.08 -14.43 -3.12
CA ASN A 162 -13.84 -14.60 -3.87
C ASN A 162 -13.48 -13.39 -4.78
N SER A 163 -14.21 -12.28 -4.67
CA SER A 163 -13.95 -11.11 -5.51
C SER A 163 -12.68 -10.40 -5.07
N ALA A 164 -11.85 -9.95 -6.02
CA ALA A 164 -10.62 -9.21 -5.70
C ALA A 164 -10.92 -7.85 -5.06
N LEU A 165 -11.96 -7.16 -5.59
CA LEU A 165 -12.41 -5.86 -5.11
C LEU A 165 -13.95 -5.87 -5.02
N ILE A 166 -14.51 -5.26 -3.98
CA ILE A 166 -15.93 -5.00 -3.83
C ILE A 166 -16.06 -3.50 -3.66
N ALA A 167 -16.44 -2.81 -4.72
CA ALA A 167 -16.60 -1.36 -4.77
C ALA A 167 -18.05 -1.00 -5.14
N ASP A 168 -18.35 0.29 -5.17
CA ASP A 168 -19.63 0.87 -5.53
C ASP A 168 -20.82 0.34 -4.71
N VAL A 169 -20.55 -0.02 -3.45
CA VAL A 169 -21.58 -0.48 -2.52
C VAL A 169 -22.50 0.69 -2.16
N SER A 170 -23.82 0.47 -2.24
CA SER A 170 -24.82 1.49 -1.93
C SER A 170 -24.65 2.07 -0.51
N LEU A 171 -24.91 3.38 -0.39
CA LEU A 171 -24.73 4.09 0.89
C LEU A 171 -25.86 3.82 1.89
N GLU A 172 -27.03 3.44 1.42
CA GLU A 172 -28.23 3.28 2.24
C GLU A 172 -28.80 1.87 2.12
N ASN A 173 -29.34 1.36 3.22
CA ASN A 173 -29.99 0.07 3.29
C ASN A 173 -29.12 -1.08 2.78
N THR A 174 -27.80 -0.98 2.95
CA THR A 174 -26.83 -1.98 2.48
C THR A 174 -27.09 -3.31 3.16
N LYS A 175 -27.34 -4.36 2.36
CA LYS A 175 -27.53 -5.72 2.82
C LYS A 175 -26.32 -6.57 2.53
N ILE A 176 -25.94 -7.36 3.52
CA ILE A 176 -24.91 -8.40 3.40
C ILE A 176 -25.59 -9.73 3.68
N GLU A 177 -25.53 -10.65 2.73
CA GLU A 177 -26.16 -11.97 2.86
C GLU A 177 -25.07 -13.05 2.87
N ILE A 178 -25.16 -13.95 3.84
CA ILE A 178 -24.19 -15.01 4.09
C ILE A 178 -24.93 -16.35 4.18
N THR A 179 -24.52 -17.31 3.38
CA THR A 179 -25.02 -18.69 3.49
C THR A 179 -23.90 -19.57 4.03
N PHE A 180 -24.22 -20.35 5.07
CA PHE A 180 -23.30 -21.27 5.74
C PHE A 180 -23.44 -22.70 5.22
N SER A 181 -22.43 -23.52 5.49
CA SER A 181 -22.45 -24.96 5.19
C SER A 181 -23.48 -25.74 6.00
N GLU A 182 -23.71 -25.27 7.23
CA GLU A 182 -24.60 -25.86 8.23
C GLU A 182 -25.42 -24.77 8.92
N PRO A 183 -26.56 -25.10 9.54
CA PRO A 183 -27.30 -24.15 10.39
C PRO A 183 -26.40 -23.57 11.49
N VAL A 184 -26.47 -22.26 11.73
CA VAL A 184 -25.73 -21.62 12.83
C VAL A 184 -26.52 -21.63 14.13
N ALA A 185 -25.83 -21.66 15.26
CA ALA A 185 -26.40 -21.47 16.59
C ALA A 185 -26.86 -20.02 16.78
N PRO A 186 -28.16 -19.69 16.89
CA PRO A 186 -28.66 -18.31 16.93
C PRO A 186 -28.07 -17.46 18.06
N ALA A 187 -27.76 -18.09 19.20
CA ALA A 187 -27.16 -17.41 20.34
C ALA A 187 -25.75 -16.83 20.05
N THR A 188 -25.07 -17.32 19.00
CA THR A 188 -23.74 -16.83 18.60
C THR A 188 -23.79 -15.69 17.57
N ILE A 189 -24.97 -15.43 16.98
CA ILE A 189 -25.18 -14.35 16.00
C ILE A 189 -25.58 -13.07 16.74
N ILE A 190 -24.59 -12.42 17.29
CA ILE A 190 -24.72 -11.17 18.06
C ILE A 190 -23.74 -10.13 17.52
N SER A 191 -23.97 -8.85 17.82
CA SER A 191 -23.18 -7.74 17.31
C SER A 191 -21.71 -7.73 17.74
N GLN A 192 -21.35 -8.47 18.80
CA GLN A 192 -19.96 -8.66 19.21
C GLN A 192 -19.22 -9.65 18.32
N ASN A 193 -19.95 -10.57 17.71
CA ASN A 193 -19.38 -11.64 16.88
C ASN A 193 -19.50 -11.38 15.39
N VAL A 194 -20.54 -10.61 14.98
CA VAL A 194 -20.82 -10.28 13.57
C VAL A 194 -21.12 -8.80 13.47
N TYR A 195 -20.25 -8.06 12.80
CA TYR A 195 -20.40 -6.60 12.66
C TYR A 195 -19.68 -6.07 11.41
N VAL A 196 -20.04 -4.84 11.03
CA VAL A 196 -19.32 -4.05 10.03
C VAL A 196 -18.63 -2.90 10.73
N ASN A 197 -17.34 -2.71 10.50
CA ASN A 197 -16.54 -1.63 11.03
C ASN A 197 -16.19 -0.62 9.93
N GLY A 198 -16.28 0.67 10.24
CA GLY A 198 -15.82 1.78 9.41
C GLY A 198 -14.86 2.67 10.18
N ALA A 199 -14.44 3.79 9.58
CA ALA A 199 -13.51 4.73 10.21
C ALA A 199 -13.99 5.27 11.58
N ASN A 200 -15.31 5.40 11.77
CA ASN A 200 -15.92 5.91 13.00
C ASN A 200 -16.37 4.79 13.96
N GLY A 201 -15.92 3.55 13.76
CA GLY A 201 -16.27 2.41 14.58
C GLY A 201 -17.35 1.51 13.96
N VAL A 202 -18.02 0.71 14.81
CA VAL A 202 -19.00 -0.27 14.38
C VAL A 202 -20.27 0.41 13.85
N VAL A 203 -20.67 0.01 12.64
CA VAL A 203 -21.88 0.49 11.98
C VAL A 203 -23.11 -0.22 12.59
N PRO A 204 -24.13 0.51 13.03
CA PRO A 204 -25.39 -0.08 13.50
C PRO A 204 -26.02 -0.97 12.44
N SER A 205 -26.43 -2.17 12.84
CA SER A 205 -26.99 -3.18 11.93
C SER A 205 -28.04 -4.05 12.62
N SER A 206 -28.94 -4.62 11.81
CA SER A 206 -29.83 -5.71 12.23
C SER A 206 -29.32 -7.03 11.68
N LEU A 207 -29.40 -8.09 12.47
CA LEU A 207 -28.99 -9.47 12.13
C LEU A 207 -30.24 -10.34 12.08
N VAL A 208 -30.53 -10.96 10.94
CA VAL A 208 -31.72 -11.80 10.75
C VAL A 208 -31.31 -13.15 10.16
N LEU A 209 -31.63 -14.24 10.87
CA LEU A 209 -31.48 -15.60 10.40
C LEU A 209 -32.71 -16.07 9.63
N SER A 210 -32.51 -16.85 8.58
CA SER A 210 -33.52 -17.47 7.74
C SER A 210 -33.05 -18.82 7.23
N GLU A 211 -33.90 -19.51 6.44
CA GLU A 211 -33.58 -20.83 5.85
C GLU A 211 -33.09 -21.82 6.91
N GLN A 212 -33.87 -21.99 7.98
CA GLN A 212 -33.55 -22.87 9.12
C GLN A 212 -32.19 -22.55 9.77
N ASN A 213 -31.87 -21.25 9.85
CA ASN A 213 -30.62 -20.67 10.38
C ASN A 213 -29.36 -20.94 9.53
N SER A 214 -29.50 -21.38 8.27
CA SER A 214 -28.34 -21.52 7.36
C SER A 214 -27.99 -20.24 6.61
N LYS A 215 -28.86 -19.21 6.65
CA LYS A 215 -28.64 -17.92 6.00
C LYS A 215 -28.75 -16.77 7.01
N LEU A 216 -27.75 -15.91 7.02
CA LEU A 216 -27.71 -14.66 7.79
C LEU A 216 -27.82 -13.46 6.84
N THR A 217 -28.76 -12.56 7.13
CA THR A 217 -28.87 -11.24 6.50
C THR A 217 -28.49 -10.17 7.52
N ILE A 218 -27.47 -9.37 7.19
CA ILE A 218 -27.05 -8.19 7.93
C ILE A 218 -27.57 -6.98 7.15
N THR A 219 -28.39 -6.15 7.77
CA THR A 219 -28.84 -4.88 7.17
C THR A 219 -28.24 -3.71 7.94
N LEU A 220 -27.44 -2.89 7.27
CA LEU A 220 -26.88 -1.69 7.87
C LEU A 220 -28.00 -0.63 7.98
N THR A 221 -28.21 -0.08 9.18
CA THR A 221 -29.34 0.80 9.48
C THR A 221 -28.98 2.29 9.46
N GLN A 222 -27.69 2.59 9.25
CA GLN A 222 -27.15 3.95 9.12
C GLN A 222 -26.65 4.16 7.69
N LYS A 223 -26.85 5.37 7.13
CA LYS A 223 -26.21 5.78 5.87
C LYS A 223 -24.68 5.67 6.02
N LEU A 224 -24.04 4.99 5.10
CA LEU A 224 -22.60 4.88 5.03
C LEU A 224 -21.99 6.16 4.45
N ARG A 225 -20.77 6.48 4.84
CA ARG A 225 -19.98 7.53 4.19
C ARG A 225 -19.57 7.03 2.81
N ASP A 226 -19.62 7.90 1.83
CA ASP A 226 -19.21 7.62 0.46
C ASP A 226 -17.69 7.42 0.33
N LEU A 227 -17.25 6.81 -0.77
CA LEU A 227 -15.84 6.59 -1.11
C LEU A 227 -15.01 6.14 0.10
N SER A 228 -15.57 5.23 0.92
CA SER A 228 -15.00 4.83 2.20
C SER A 228 -14.87 3.32 2.32
N GLN A 229 -13.81 2.88 3.00
CA GLN A 229 -13.57 1.48 3.32
C GLN A 229 -14.41 1.03 4.50
N TYR A 230 -15.03 -0.13 4.39
CA TYR A 230 -15.69 -0.85 5.46
C TYR A 230 -15.18 -2.28 5.55
N LEU A 231 -15.24 -2.86 6.76
CA LEU A 231 -14.76 -4.21 7.05
C LEU A 231 -15.88 -5.02 7.69
N LEU A 232 -16.42 -6.02 6.98
CA LEU A 232 -17.22 -7.06 7.59
C LEU A 232 -16.32 -7.94 8.44
N VAL A 233 -16.73 -8.21 9.67
CA VAL A 233 -16.03 -9.09 10.63
C VAL A 233 -16.98 -10.15 11.14
N MET A 234 -16.54 -11.41 11.09
CA MET A 234 -17.16 -12.55 11.75
C MET A 234 -16.12 -13.25 12.61
N SER A 235 -16.33 -13.23 13.92
CA SER A 235 -15.38 -13.83 14.87
C SER A 235 -15.46 -15.34 14.87
N GLY A 236 -14.41 -16.00 15.37
CA GLY A 236 -14.42 -17.46 15.60
C GLY A 236 -15.39 -17.92 16.68
N GLU A 237 -16.11 -17.00 17.34
CA GLU A 237 -17.17 -17.32 18.30
C GLU A 237 -18.52 -17.62 17.63
N VAL A 238 -18.66 -17.38 16.33
CA VAL A 238 -19.78 -17.87 15.54
C VAL A 238 -19.67 -19.37 15.41
N LYS A 239 -20.71 -20.10 15.82
CA LYS A 239 -20.73 -21.55 15.83
C LYS A 239 -21.91 -22.10 15.02
N GLY A 240 -21.74 -23.26 14.45
CA GLY A 240 -22.82 -24.08 13.93
C GLY A 240 -23.69 -24.61 15.04
N ALA A 241 -24.87 -25.17 14.67
CA ALA A 241 -25.83 -25.73 15.61
C ALA A 241 -25.27 -26.90 16.43
N ASN A 242 -24.31 -27.67 15.90
CA ASN A 242 -23.59 -28.72 16.60
C ASN A 242 -22.19 -28.29 17.05
N SER A 243 -22.01 -27.01 17.33
CA SER A 243 -20.74 -26.42 17.78
C SER A 243 -19.59 -26.40 16.75
N GLU A 244 -19.90 -26.60 15.47
CA GLU A 244 -18.93 -26.43 14.39
C GLU A 244 -18.27 -25.03 14.47
N ALA A 245 -16.95 -24.99 14.35
CA ALA A 245 -16.20 -23.74 14.50
C ALA A 245 -16.08 -22.98 13.18
N LEU A 246 -16.45 -21.70 13.18
CA LEU A 246 -16.10 -20.79 12.10
C LEU A 246 -14.65 -20.28 12.28
N THR A 247 -13.84 -20.36 11.24
CA THR A 247 -12.58 -19.61 11.23
C THR A 247 -12.87 -18.12 11.18
N HIS A 248 -12.14 -17.31 11.96
CA HIS A 248 -12.28 -15.86 11.91
C HIS A 248 -12.25 -15.36 10.46
N TYR A 249 -13.26 -14.62 10.05
CA TYR A 249 -13.44 -14.16 8.68
C TYR A 249 -13.59 -12.65 8.62
N THR A 250 -12.89 -12.03 7.68
CA THR A 250 -13.02 -10.60 7.40
C THR A 250 -13.17 -10.33 5.91
N ARG A 251 -13.94 -9.28 5.56
CA ARG A 251 -14.10 -8.87 4.17
C ARG A 251 -14.20 -7.37 4.05
N LYS A 252 -13.29 -6.77 3.27
CA LYS A 252 -13.34 -5.35 2.92
C LYS A 252 -14.31 -5.10 1.77
N PHE A 253 -14.99 -3.97 1.85
CA PHE A 253 -15.77 -3.41 0.74
C PHE A 253 -15.69 -1.87 0.78
N TYR A 254 -16.01 -1.25 -0.34
CA TYR A 254 -15.90 0.18 -0.55
C TYR A 254 -17.22 0.73 -1.07
N THR A 255 -17.64 1.86 -0.50
CA THR A 255 -18.91 2.49 -0.85
C THR A 255 -18.82 3.27 -2.15
N ALA A 256 -19.96 3.38 -2.83
CA ALA A 256 -20.15 4.24 -3.99
C ALA A 256 -19.95 5.71 -3.66
N GLN A 257 -19.75 6.54 -4.68
CA GLN A 257 -19.74 7.98 -4.58
C GLN A 257 -21.15 8.52 -4.27
N ASP A 258 -21.27 9.49 -3.36
CA ASP A 258 -22.51 10.25 -3.19
C ASP A 258 -22.69 11.21 -4.38
N PRO A 259 -23.83 11.21 -5.07
CA PRO A 259 -24.09 12.16 -6.14
C PRO A 259 -24.12 13.62 -5.67
N THR A 260 -24.41 13.87 -4.39
CA THR A 260 -24.46 15.22 -3.80
C THR A 260 -23.06 15.81 -3.67
N PRO A 261 -22.80 17.04 -4.15
CA PRO A 261 -21.53 17.72 -3.94
C PRO A 261 -21.33 18.12 -2.48
N ASP A 262 -20.08 18.00 -1.97
CA ASP A 262 -19.70 18.46 -0.62
C ASP A 262 -19.78 19.98 -0.46
N PHE A 263 -19.54 20.71 -1.55
CA PHE A 263 -19.58 22.17 -1.61
C PHE A 263 -20.51 22.68 -2.71
N PRO A 264 -20.99 23.93 -2.60
CA PRO A 264 -21.79 24.56 -3.67
C PRO A 264 -21.06 24.54 -5.01
N VAL A 265 -21.79 24.14 -6.06
CA VAL A 265 -21.21 24.10 -7.42
C VAL A 265 -21.05 25.51 -7.95
N ILE A 266 -19.84 25.84 -8.40
CA ILE A 266 -19.44 27.11 -9.02
C ILE A 266 -18.92 26.88 -10.44
N SER A 267 -18.70 27.95 -11.20
CA SER A 267 -18.15 27.83 -12.55
C SER A 267 -16.69 27.29 -12.51
N ASP A 268 -16.26 26.67 -13.58
CA ASP A 268 -14.91 26.13 -13.72
C ASP A 268 -13.83 27.20 -13.48
N GLU A 269 -14.03 28.39 -14.02
CA GLU A 269 -13.12 29.54 -13.84
C GLU A 269 -13.08 30.04 -12.38
N ALA A 270 -14.24 30.06 -11.70
CA ALA A 270 -14.29 30.38 -10.29
C ALA A 270 -13.62 29.31 -9.42
N LEU A 271 -13.77 28.03 -9.79
CA LEU A 271 -13.14 26.90 -9.10
C LEU A 271 -11.62 26.93 -9.24
N LEU A 272 -11.09 27.16 -10.46
CA LEU A 272 -9.65 27.35 -10.68
C LEU A 272 -9.10 28.50 -9.83
N THR A 273 -9.80 29.65 -9.81
CA THR A 273 -9.39 30.82 -9.02
C THR A 273 -9.41 30.52 -7.52
N LEU A 274 -10.44 29.82 -7.03
CA LEU A 274 -10.56 29.41 -5.63
C LEU A 274 -9.38 28.51 -5.22
N VAL A 275 -9.06 27.52 -6.05
CA VAL A 275 -7.95 26.58 -5.76
C VAL A 275 -6.63 27.29 -5.78
N GLN A 276 -6.35 28.11 -6.80
CA GLN A 276 -5.11 28.90 -6.84
C GLN A 276 -4.98 29.82 -5.61
N GLN A 277 -6.04 30.54 -5.25
CA GLN A 277 -6.03 31.43 -4.10
C GLN A 277 -5.82 30.69 -2.77
N GLN A 278 -6.49 29.56 -2.59
CA GLN A 278 -6.37 28.79 -1.36
C GLN A 278 -4.98 28.15 -1.23
N THR A 279 -4.45 27.60 -2.33
CA THR A 279 -3.11 27.00 -2.37
C THR A 279 -2.01 28.06 -2.22
N PHE A 280 -2.18 29.25 -2.82
CA PHE A 280 -1.27 30.38 -2.66
C PHE A 280 -1.03 30.78 -1.20
N LYS A 281 -2.01 30.62 -0.31
CA LYS A 281 -1.89 30.92 1.13
C LYS A 281 -0.79 30.11 1.81
N TYR A 282 -0.43 28.94 1.28
CA TYR A 282 0.71 28.18 1.79
C TYR A 282 2.02 28.98 1.66
N PHE A 283 2.22 29.67 0.56
CA PHE A 283 3.42 30.48 0.29
C PHE A 283 3.31 31.91 0.84
N TRP A 284 2.11 32.37 1.16
CA TRP A 284 1.86 33.73 1.65
C TRP A 284 1.63 33.79 3.16
N ASP A 285 0.61 33.12 3.63
CA ASP A 285 0.20 33.17 5.05
C ASP A 285 1.06 32.24 5.92
N PHE A 286 1.48 31.09 5.38
CA PHE A 286 2.24 30.08 6.09
C PHE A 286 3.75 30.14 5.83
N ALA A 287 4.23 31.02 4.96
CA ALA A 287 5.65 31.25 4.76
C ALA A 287 6.39 31.49 6.09
N HIS A 288 7.68 31.16 6.13
CA HIS A 288 8.47 31.37 7.34
C HIS A 288 8.58 32.85 7.68
N PRO A 289 8.26 33.30 8.92
CA PRO A 289 8.09 34.69 9.24
C PRO A 289 9.40 35.50 9.23
N ALA A 290 10.56 34.89 9.48
CA ALA A 290 11.85 35.58 9.42
C ALA A 290 12.39 35.66 7.99
N SER A 291 12.45 34.58 7.25
CA SER A 291 13.05 34.53 5.91
C SER A 291 12.10 34.87 4.75
N GLY A 292 10.78 34.71 4.95
CA GLY A 292 9.81 34.76 3.84
C GLY A 292 9.80 33.54 2.92
N MET A 293 10.71 32.59 3.13
CA MET A 293 10.85 31.35 2.37
C MET A 293 9.69 30.37 2.65
N ALA A 294 9.46 29.42 1.75
CA ALA A 294 8.48 28.37 1.95
C ALA A 294 8.99 27.31 2.96
N ARG A 295 8.16 27.00 3.96
CA ARG A 295 8.40 25.83 4.80
C ARG A 295 8.28 24.56 3.97
N GLU A 296 9.08 23.54 4.28
CA GLU A 296 9.06 22.29 3.51
C GLU A 296 7.67 21.64 3.58
N ARG A 297 7.10 21.53 4.79
CA ARG A 297 5.72 21.08 5.02
C ARG A 297 5.07 21.81 6.19
N ASN A 298 3.77 21.62 6.37
CA ASN A 298 3.01 22.30 7.43
C ASN A 298 3.42 21.92 8.87
N THR A 299 4.30 20.93 9.04
CA THR A 299 4.84 20.51 10.36
C THR A 299 6.33 20.81 10.52
N SER A 300 6.98 21.44 9.55
CA SER A 300 8.44 21.63 9.51
C SER A 300 9.00 22.62 10.54
N GLY A 301 8.16 23.44 11.18
CA GLY A 301 8.64 24.48 12.09
C GLY A 301 9.48 25.54 11.38
N ASP A 302 10.77 25.65 11.75
CA ASP A 302 11.71 26.64 11.15
C ASP A 302 12.46 26.11 9.92
N LEU A 303 12.20 24.88 9.50
CA LEU A 303 12.80 24.31 8.31
C LEU A 303 12.12 24.86 7.06
N VAL A 304 12.91 25.49 6.19
CA VAL A 304 12.51 25.97 4.84
C VAL A 304 13.28 25.21 3.76
N THR A 305 12.72 25.15 2.55
CA THR A 305 13.34 24.44 1.43
C THR A 305 13.66 25.40 0.29
N SER A 306 14.81 25.19 -0.36
CA SER A 306 15.26 26.07 -1.45
C SER A 306 14.39 25.91 -2.70
N GLY A 307 14.19 24.71 -3.21
CA GLY A 307 13.40 24.50 -4.43
C GLY A 307 11.92 24.84 -4.27
N GLY A 308 11.29 24.38 -3.18
CA GLY A 308 9.91 24.75 -2.87
C GLY A 308 9.72 26.26 -2.69
N SER A 309 10.74 26.98 -2.24
CA SER A 309 10.71 28.44 -2.19
C SER A 309 10.83 29.07 -3.58
N GLY A 310 11.58 28.46 -4.51
CA GLY A 310 11.57 28.86 -5.92
C GLY A 310 10.16 28.79 -6.52
N PHE A 311 9.43 27.71 -6.24
CA PHE A 311 8.03 27.57 -6.65
C PHE A 311 7.13 28.60 -5.95
N GLY A 312 7.41 28.91 -4.68
CA GLY A 312 6.73 29.97 -3.93
C GLY A 312 6.94 31.35 -4.52
N ILE A 313 8.15 31.66 -5.03
CA ILE A 313 8.48 32.92 -5.73
C ILE A 313 7.65 33.04 -7.01
N LEU A 314 7.51 31.96 -7.79
CA LEU A 314 6.61 31.93 -8.95
C LEU A 314 5.12 32.13 -8.51
N ALA A 315 4.71 31.53 -7.41
CA ALA A 315 3.37 31.72 -6.88
C ALA A 315 3.10 33.16 -6.42
N ILE A 316 4.11 33.91 -5.94
CA ILE A 316 3.96 35.33 -5.59
C ILE A 316 3.62 36.16 -6.83
N ILE A 317 4.23 35.89 -7.98
CA ILE A 317 3.87 36.55 -9.26
C ILE A 317 2.39 36.30 -9.58
N VAL A 318 1.94 35.04 -9.47
CA VAL A 318 0.53 34.70 -9.67
C VAL A 318 -0.37 35.44 -8.69
N GLY A 319 0.02 35.51 -7.41
CA GLY A 319 -0.71 36.23 -6.38
C GLY A 319 -0.91 37.70 -6.70
N ILE A 320 0.10 38.38 -7.29
CA ILE A 320 0.02 39.78 -7.74
C ILE A 320 -0.93 39.88 -8.93
N GLU A 321 -0.74 39.11 -9.98
CA GLU A 321 -1.54 39.14 -11.22
C GLU A 321 -3.00 38.81 -11.01
N ARG A 322 -3.29 37.87 -10.07
CA ARG A 322 -4.66 37.48 -9.69
C ARG A 322 -5.26 38.40 -8.63
N ASN A 323 -4.55 39.44 -8.19
CA ASN A 323 -4.98 40.39 -7.13
C ASN A 323 -5.28 39.70 -5.79
N PHE A 324 -4.57 38.60 -5.47
CA PHE A 324 -4.61 37.99 -4.13
C PHE A 324 -3.83 38.83 -3.13
N ILE A 325 -2.75 39.52 -3.64
CA ILE A 325 -1.92 40.50 -2.95
C ILE A 325 -1.67 41.68 -3.87
N THR A 326 -1.25 42.79 -3.30
CA THR A 326 -0.78 43.95 -4.11
C THR A 326 0.63 43.72 -4.63
N ARG A 327 1.00 44.42 -5.72
CA ARG A 327 2.38 44.41 -6.23
C ARG A 327 3.39 44.81 -5.15
N GLN A 328 3.10 45.87 -4.40
CA GLN A 328 3.98 46.35 -3.32
C GLN A 328 4.25 45.25 -2.29
N GLN A 329 3.21 44.52 -1.85
CA GLN A 329 3.37 43.44 -0.92
C GLN A 329 4.25 42.31 -1.49
N GLY A 330 4.09 41.99 -2.78
CA GLY A 330 4.91 40.98 -3.45
C GLY A 330 6.38 41.38 -3.52
N LEU A 331 6.66 42.66 -3.85
CA LEU A 331 8.03 43.20 -3.87
C LEU A 331 8.69 43.20 -2.49
N GLU A 332 7.96 43.61 -1.45
CA GLU A 332 8.44 43.52 -0.05
C GLU A 332 8.74 42.07 0.40
N ARG A 333 7.94 41.12 -0.06
CA ARG A 333 8.23 39.71 0.21
C ARG A 333 9.46 39.22 -0.54
N LEU A 334 9.65 39.59 -1.81
CA LEU A 334 10.84 39.26 -2.59
C LEU A 334 12.09 39.86 -1.96
N ASP A 335 12.07 41.14 -1.56
CA ASP A 335 13.16 41.84 -0.89
C ASP A 335 13.60 41.06 0.38
N LYS A 336 12.64 40.70 1.21
CA LYS A 336 12.89 39.87 2.41
C LYS A 336 13.51 38.51 2.10
N ILE A 337 13.06 37.86 1.04
CA ILE A 337 13.64 36.57 0.61
C ILE A 337 15.08 36.75 0.14
N LEU A 338 15.36 37.80 -0.58
CA LEU A 338 16.70 38.11 -1.05
C LEU A 338 17.66 38.45 0.11
N ASP A 339 17.21 39.23 1.12
CA ASP A 339 17.96 39.47 2.36
C ASP A 339 18.41 38.19 3.03
N PHE A 340 17.52 37.22 3.09
CA PHE A 340 17.81 35.92 3.68
C PHE A 340 18.79 35.11 2.80
N LEU A 341 18.55 35.02 1.51
CA LEU A 341 19.35 34.20 0.59
C LEU A 341 20.79 34.70 0.44
N GLU A 342 21.03 36.00 0.59
CA GLU A 342 22.35 36.61 0.55
C GLU A 342 23.21 36.22 1.75
N THR A 343 22.59 35.83 2.87
CA THR A 343 23.27 35.49 4.12
C THR A 343 23.23 34.00 4.45
N ALA A 344 22.37 33.23 3.79
CA ALA A 344 22.25 31.79 4.00
C ALA A 344 23.49 31.04 3.46
N ASP A 345 23.77 29.89 4.06
CA ASP A 345 24.85 28.97 3.68
C ASP A 345 24.80 28.62 2.19
N ARG A 346 25.94 28.79 1.51
CA ARG A 346 26.11 28.39 0.11
C ARG A 346 27.39 27.55 -0.06
N PHE A 347 27.29 26.55 -0.91
CA PHE A 347 28.34 25.57 -1.17
C PHE A 347 28.72 25.62 -2.67
N HIS A 348 29.79 26.31 -3.01
CA HIS A 348 30.07 26.66 -4.41
C HIS A 348 28.87 27.33 -5.10
N GLY A 349 28.28 28.27 -4.38
CA GLY A 349 27.14 29.01 -4.84
C GLY A 349 25.77 28.32 -4.79
N ALA A 350 25.69 27.01 -4.57
CA ALA A 350 24.43 26.29 -4.38
C ALA A 350 23.97 26.39 -2.93
N TRP A 351 22.66 26.55 -2.73
CA TRP A 351 22.02 26.42 -1.43
C TRP A 351 21.74 24.92 -1.10
N SER A 352 21.57 24.65 0.17
CA SER A 352 21.18 23.30 0.61
C SER A 352 19.70 23.05 0.35
N HIS A 353 19.32 21.78 0.31
CA HIS A 353 17.92 21.35 0.20
C HIS A 353 17.09 21.95 1.33
N TRP A 354 17.53 21.76 2.58
CA TRP A 354 16.90 22.26 3.80
C TRP A 354 17.75 23.31 4.49
N ILE A 355 17.11 24.40 4.88
CA ILE A 355 17.74 25.57 5.49
C ILE A 355 16.96 25.94 6.75
N ASN A 356 17.64 26.37 7.80
CA ASN A 356 17.01 26.96 8.97
C ASN A 356 16.52 28.37 8.60
N GLY A 357 15.21 28.58 8.59
CA GLY A 357 14.59 29.85 8.17
C GLY A 357 14.89 31.05 9.06
N ASN A 358 15.43 30.87 10.28
CA ASN A 358 15.85 31.94 11.17
C ASN A 358 17.31 32.35 10.95
N THR A 359 18.20 31.35 10.72
CA THR A 359 19.67 31.59 10.73
C THR A 359 20.33 31.53 9.36
N GLY A 360 19.70 30.82 8.39
CA GLY A 360 20.31 30.56 7.10
C GLY A 360 21.23 29.33 7.08
N ASP A 361 21.45 28.70 8.21
CA ASP A 361 22.32 27.53 8.33
C ASP A 361 21.68 26.29 7.63
N VAL A 362 22.53 25.44 7.05
CA VAL A 362 22.10 24.15 6.49
C VAL A 362 21.48 23.24 7.55
N ILE A 363 20.33 22.66 7.24
CA ILE A 363 19.76 21.53 7.97
C ILE A 363 20.03 20.28 7.12
N PRO A 364 20.75 19.27 7.61
CA PRO A 364 21.04 18.06 6.85
C PRO A 364 19.76 17.35 6.41
N PHE A 365 19.60 17.11 5.10
CA PHE A 365 18.54 16.24 4.57
C PHE A 365 18.80 14.77 4.92
N GLY A 366 20.08 14.40 5.02
CA GLY A 366 20.52 13.07 5.43
C GLY A 366 21.97 13.10 5.92
N THR A 367 22.45 11.99 6.44
CA THR A 367 23.81 11.89 7.03
C THR A 367 24.93 12.33 6.06
N ASN A 368 24.74 12.09 4.78
CA ASN A 368 25.70 12.44 3.72
C ASN A 368 25.24 13.61 2.85
N ASP A 369 24.11 14.19 3.14
CA ASP A 369 23.48 15.27 2.42
C ASP A 369 23.28 16.45 3.38
N ASN A 370 24.39 17.20 3.56
CA ASN A 370 24.51 18.31 4.50
C ASN A 370 25.22 19.50 3.88
N GLY A 371 25.06 19.70 2.60
CA GLY A 371 25.73 20.78 1.85
C GLY A 371 24.85 21.31 0.72
N GLY A 372 25.49 21.66 -0.39
CA GLY A 372 24.84 22.22 -1.57
C GLY A 372 24.03 21.16 -2.33
N ASP A 373 22.81 21.53 -2.70
CA ASP A 373 21.93 20.80 -3.60
C ASP A 373 21.75 21.61 -4.90
N LEU A 374 22.35 21.12 -5.99
CA LEU A 374 22.34 21.84 -7.26
C LEU A 374 20.96 21.86 -7.92
N VAL A 375 20.16 20.81 -7.72
CA VAL A 375 18.83 20.69 -8.34
C VAL A 375 17.84 21.62 -7.65
N GLU A 376 17.79 21.59 -6.32
CA GLU A 376 16.96 22.51 -5.55
C GLU A 376 17.37 23.97 -5.79
N THR A 377 18.68 24.25 -5.91
CA THR A 377 19.20 25.56 -6.31
C THR A 377 18.70 25.94 -7.69
N SER A 378 18.57 25.01 -8.63
CA SER A 378 18.07 25.33 -9.98
C SER A 378 16.60 25.74 -9.96
N PHE A 379 15.77 25.10 -9.13
CA PHE A 379 14.36 25.48 -8.95
C PHE A 379 14.24 26.88 -8.29
N LEU A 380 15.09 27.16 -7.31
CA LEU A 380 15.14 28.48 -6.69
C LEU A 380 15.52 29.56 -7.72
N MET A 381 16.53 29.30 -8.55
CA MET A 381 16.97 30.22 -9.58
C MET A 381 15.96 30.38 -10.73
N GLU A 382 15.24 29.33 -11.10
CA GLU A 382 14.13 29.43 -12.05
C GLU A 382 13.07 30.42 -11.55
N GLY A 383 12.69 30.32 -10.26
CA GLY A 383 11.79 31.30 -9.63
C GLY A 383 12.32 32.71 -9.63
N LEU A 384 13.56 32.91 -9.20
CA LEU A 384 14.20 34.24 -9.13
C LEU A 384 14.39 34.89 -10.51
N ILE A 385 14.83 34.11 -11.51
CA ILE A 385 15.02 34.65 -12.88
C ILE A 385 13.64 35.01 -13.47
N THR A 386 12.60 34.22 -13.23
CA THR A 386 11.24 34.53 -13.69
C THR A 386 10.74 35.82 -13.04
N PHE A 387 10.96 36.00 -11.72
CA PHE A 387 10.54 37.21 -11.02
C PHE A 387 11.34 38.41 -11.50
N ARG A 388 12.65 38.26 -11.76
CA ARG A 388 13.47 39.31 -12.37
C ARG A 388 12.86 39.85 -13.69
N GLN A 389 12.33 38.97 -14.52
CA GLN A 389 11.67 39.36 -15.77
C GLN A 389 10.31 40.04 -15.56
N TYR A 390 9.69 39.84 -14.38
CA TYR A 390 8.43 40.49 -13.99
C TYR A 390 8.68 41.93 -13.49
N LEU A 391 9.90 42.28 -13.07
CA LEU A 391 10.27 43.55 -12.50
C LEU A 391 10.43 44.63 -13.59
N ASN A 392 10.16 45.88 -13.22
CA ASN A 392 10.32 47.05 -14.08
C ASN A 392 11.70 47.71 -13.87
N GLY A 393 12.66 47.42 -14.71
CA GLY A 393 14.00 48.01 -14.64
C GLY A 393 14.09 49.55 -14.79
N ALA A 394 12.99 50.22 -15.14
CA ALA A 394 12.94 51.68 -15.14
C ALA A 394 12.63 52.28 -13.75
N ASP A 395 12.13 51.47 -12.82
CA ASP A 395 11.95 51.83 -11.42
C ASP A 395 13.23 51.52 -10.62
N ALA A 396 13.75 52.48 -9.87
CA ALA A 396 15.03 52.34 -9.19
C ALA A 396 15.00 51.29 -8.06
N ALA A 397 13.84 51.09 -7.38
CA ALA A 397 13.71 50.09 -6.32
C ALA A 397 13.63 48.68 -6.92
N GLU A 398 12.87 48.51 -8.00
CA GLU A 398 12.79 47.23 -8.71
C GLU A 398 14.13 46.90 -9.43
N GLN A 399 14.85 47.91 -9.97
CA GLN A 399 16.18 47.69 -10.52
C GLN A 399 17.17 47.18 -9.46
N ALA A 400 17.12 47.69 -8.23
CA ALA A 400 17.94 47.16 -7.13
C ALA A 400 17.66 45.68 -6.84
N LEU A 401 16.40 45.20 -6.91
CA LEU A 401 16.04 43.77 -6.79
C LEU A 401 16.59 42.98 -7.98
N ILE A 402 16.50 43.51 -9.21
CA ILE A 402 17.10 42.90 -10.41
C ILE A 402 18.60 42.67 -10.21
N ASP A 403 19.32 43.68 -9.71
CA ASP A 403 20.77 43.62 -9.51
C ASP A 403 21.16 42.57 -8.46
N ARG A 404 20.38 42.45 -7.38
CA ARG A 404 20.55 41.41 -6.34
C ARG A 404 20.33 40.02 -6.88
N ILE A 405 19.26 39.80 -7.64
CA ILE A 405 19.00 38.50 -8.29
C ILE A 405 20.15 38.13 -9.22
N ASN A 406 20.65 39.10 -10.03
CA ASN A 406 21.76 38.85 -10.91
C ASN A 406 23.04 38.49 -10.14
N ALA A 407 23.33 39.15 -9.01
CA ALA A 407 24.47 38.82 -8.17
C ALA A 407 24.40 37.38 -7.62
N LEU A 408 23.22 36.94 -7.13
CA LEU A 408 23.00 35.57 -6.67
C LEU A 408 23.15 34.57 -7.83
N TRP A 409 22.58 34.86 -8.99
CA TRP A 409 22.66 34.04 -10.19
C TRP A 409 24.10 33.82 -10.68
N GLN A 410 24.88 34.88 -10.78
CA GLN A 410 26.25 34.87 -11.30
C GLN A 410 27.24 34.13 -10.39
N THR A 411 26.89 33.90 -9.15
CA THR A 411 27.77 33.25 -8.16
C THR A 411 27.46 31.77 -7.91
N VAL A 412 26.52 31.18 -8.65
CA VAL A 412 26.34 29.71 -8.64
C VAL A 412 27.40 29.08 -9.51
N GLU A 413 28.30 28.27 -8.94
CA GLU A 413 29.42 27.65 -9.62
C GLU A 413 28.97 26.30 -10.27
N TRP A 414 28.14 26.36 -11.31
CA TRP A 414 27.61 25.20 -12.02
C TRP A 414 28.69 24.26 -12.54
N ASP A 415 29.81 24.81 -13.04
CA ASP A 415 30.95 24.06 -13.53
C ASP A 415 31.68 23.29 -12.44
N TRP A 416 31.65 23.77 -11.17
CA TRP A 416 32.17 23.01 -10.02
C TRP A 416 31.46 21.65 -9.90
N TYR A 417 30.16 21.62 -10.07
CA TYR A 417 29.34 20.44 -9.96
C TYR A 417 29.52 19.41 -11.10
N THR A 418 30.43 19.72 -12.06
CA THR A 418 30.95 18.69 -12.98
C THR A 418 32.02 17.81 -12.33
N ARG A 419 32.39 18.07 -11.07
CA ARG A 419 33.42 17.35 -10.31
C ARG A 419 34.75 17.24 -11.07
N GLY A 420 35.32 18.42 -11.41
CA GLY A 420 36.59 18.51 -12.11
C GLY A 420 36.49 18.34 -13.62
N GLY A 421 35.39 18.79 -14.24
CA GLY A 421 35.23 18.84 -15.70
C GLY A 421 34.71 17.51 -16.31
N GLN A 422 34.05 16.67 -15.55
CA GLN A 422 33.38 15.46 -16.10
C GLN A 422 32.19 15.89 -16.96
N ASP A 423 31.82 15.03 -17.92
CA ASP A 423 30.67 15.27 -18.81
C ASP A 423 29.32 14.91 -18.13
N VAL A 424 29.10 15.36 -16.90
CA VAL A 424 27.88 15.14 -16.12
C VAL A 424 27.84 16.10 -14.93
N LEU A 425 26.67 16.56 -14.53
CA LEU A 425 26.44 17.26 -13.27
C LEU A 425 26.20 16.28 -12.12
N TYR A 426 26.69 16.66 -10.94
CA TYR A 426 26.45 15.95 -9.68
C TYR A 426 25.47 16.76 -8.82
N TRP A 427 24.60 16.06 -8.10
CA TRP A 427 23.50 16.66 -7.34
C TRP A 427 23.99 17.36 -6.07
N HIS A 428 24.89 16.71 -5.30
CA HIS A 428 25.25 17.14 -3.96
C HIS A 428 26.76 17.26 -3.77
N TRP A 429 27.14 18.27 -2.98
CA TRP A 429 28.49 18.42 -2.47
C TRP A 429 28.47 19.09 -1.10
N SER A 430 29.36 18.67 -0.18
CA SER A 430 29.59 19.32 1.11
C SER A 430 31.07 19.40 1.49
N PRO A 431 31.50 20.35 2.35
CA PRO A 431 32.91 20.47 2.72
C PRO A 431 33.48 19.28 3.47
N ASP A 432 32.69 18.64 4.32
CA ASP A 432 33.11 17.52 5.18
C ASP A 432 32.93 16.15 4.52
N LYS A 433 31.90 15.97 3.67
CA LYS A 433 31.58 14.71 2.98
C LYS A 433 32.05 14.70 1.53
N GLN A 434 32.41 15.85 0.97
CA GLN A 434 32.82 15.97 -0.42
C GLN A 434 31.76 15.36 -1.38
N TRP A 435 32.16 14.53 -2.28
CA TRP A 435 31.32 13.86 -3.28
C TRP A 435 30.79 12.48 -2.82
N ILE A 436 30.62 12.24 -1.52
CA ILE A 436 30.28 10.90 -1.01
C ILE A 436 28.94 10.37 -1.54
N MET A 437 27.96 11.28 -1.77
CA MET A 437 26.68 10.90 -2.38
C MET A 437 26.85 10.35 -3.79
N ASN A 438 27.86 10.82 -4.54
CA ASN A 438 28.22 10.40 -5.90
C ASN A 438 27.00 10.30 -6.85
N HIS A 439 25.99 11.16 -6.63
CA HIS A 439 24.74 11.13 -7.37
C HIS A 439 24.87 11.94 -8.65
N GLN A 440 25.07 11.26 -9.78
CA GLN A 440 25.09 11.87 -11.10
C GLN A 440 23.65 12.13 -11.57
N ILE A 441 23.40 13.34 -12.09
CA ILE A 441 22.10 13.71 -12.65
C ILE A 441 22.01 13.17 -14.08
N ARG A 442 21.29 12.07 -14.28
CA ARG A 442 21.18 11.38 -15.57
C ARG A 442 19.76 10.90 -15.85
N GLY A 443 19.41 10.94 -17.11
CA GLY A 443 18.13 10.42 -17.59
C GLY A 443 17.00 11.45 -17.49
N TYR A 444 15.86 11.13 -18.11
CA TYR A 444 14.68 11.99 -18.02
C TYR A 444 14.11 11.97 -16.60
N ASN A 445 14.18 13.14 -15.99
CA ASN A 445 13.70 13.44 -14.65
C ASN A 445 13.41 14.95 -14.54
N GLU A 446 13.19 15.46 -13.35
CA GLU A 446 12.90 16.86 -13.04
C GLU A 446 14.06 17.85 -13.33
N CYS A 447 15.26 17.34 -13.58
CA CYS A 447 16.49 18.14 -13.57
C CYS A 447 16.87 18.76 -14.94
N LEU A 448 15.96 18.80 -15.93
CA LEU A 448 16.27 19.47 -17.20
C LEU A 448 16.67 20.94 -16.98
N ILE A 449 15.95 21.66 -16.14
CA ILE A 449 16.21 23.06 -15.80
C ILE A 449 17.60 23.23 -15.20
N THR A 450 18.13 22.28 -14.44
CA THR A 450 19.48 22.34 -13.85
C THR A 450 20.55 22.40 -14.94
N TYR A 451 20.46 21.55 -15.95
CA TYR A 451 21.39 21.60 -17.10
C TYR A 451 21.17 22.81 -17.96
N PHE A 452 19.93 23.26 -18.12
CA PHE A 452 19.57 24.43 -18.89
C PHE A 452 20.20 25.70 -18.28
N LEU A 453 20.02 25.93 -16.98
CA LEU A 453 20.61 27.06 -16.25
C LEU A 453 22.14 26.93 -16.18
N ALA A 454 22.68 25.75 -15.96
CA ALA A 454 24.13 25.55 -15.98
C ALA A 454 24.76 25.93 -17.33
N ALA A 455 24.09 25.66 -18.45
CA ALA A 455 24.55 26.06 -19.78
C ALA A 455 24.38 27.57 -20.02
N ALA A 456 23.36 28.19 -19.39
CA ALA A 456 23.06 29.62 -19.51
C ALA A 456 23.96 30.51 -18.66
N SER A 457 24.65 29.97 -17.64
CA SER A 457 25.44 30.76 -16.70
C SER A 457 26.45 31.67 -17.41
N PRO A 458 26.52 32.99 -17.08
CA PRO A 458 27.45 33.91 -17.69
C PRO A 458 28.88 33.79 -17.13
N THR A 459 29.03 33.16 -15.95
CA THR A 459 30.30 33.10 -15.21
C THR A 459 30.85 31.69 -15.06
N HIS A 460 29.98 30.72 -14.75
CA HIS A 460 30.31 29.34 -14.42
C HIS A 460 29.59 28.33 -15.33
N THR A 461 29.72 28.54 -16.62
CA THR A 461 28.97 27.78 -17.61
C THR A 461 29.57 26.40 -17.87
N ILE A 462 28.70 25.41 -18.18
CA ILE A 462 29.10 24.08 -18.64
C ILE A 462 29.19 23.98 -20.16
N ASN A 463 29.99 23.01 -20.64
CA ASN A 463 30.01 22.67 -22.06
C ASN A 463 28.73 21.88 -22.46
N ALA A 464 28.31 21.99 -23.73
CA ALA A 464 27.18 21.21 -24.28
C ALA A 464 27.34 19.71 -24.10
N SER A 465 28.59 19.18 -24.10
CA SER A 465 28.86 17.76 -23.88
C SER A 465 28.37 17.27 -22.51
N VAL A 466 28.33 18.13 -21.49
CA VAL A 466 27.83 17.79 -20.14
C VAL A 466 26.34 17.45 -20.19
N TYR A 467 25.56 18.17 -20.97
CA TYR A 467 24.15 17.89 -21.23
C TYR A 467 23.99 16.58 -22.03
N HIS A 468 24.66 16.49 -23.19
CA HIS A 468 24.47 15.37 -24.10
C HIS A 468 24.94 14.03 -23.53
N LYS A 469 26.07 14.01 -22.80
CA LYS A 469 26.62 12.79 -22.20
C LYS A 469 26.12 12.57 -20.78
N GLY A 470 25.83 13.62 -20.04
CA GLY A 470 25.28 13.59 -18.69
C GLY A 470 23.79 13.25 -18.70
N TRP A 471 22.94 14.29 -18.80
CA TRP A 471 21.50 14.12 -18.71
C TRP A 471 20.93 13.22 -19.80
N ALA A 472 21.22 13.52 -21.06
CA ALA A 472 20.73 12.74 -22.21
C ALA A 472 21.41 11.38 -22.37
N ASN A 473 22.50 11.11 -21.62
CA ASN A 473 23.22 9.85 -21.59
C ASN A 473 23.53 9.29 -23.00
N ASN A 474 24.06 10.17 -23.89
CA ASN A 474 24.32 9.87 -25.30
C ASN A 474 23.07 9.33 -26.06
N GLY A 475 21.87 9.78 -25.71
CA GLY A 475 20.62 9.36 -26.32
C GLY A 475 19.98 8.12 -25.70
N LEU A 476 20.59 7.51 -24.67
CA LEU A 476 19.97 6.40 -23.92
C LEU A 476 18.76 6.86 -23.10
N ILE A 477 18.53 8.14 -22.99
CA ILE A 477 17.33 8.75 -22.42
C ILE A 477 16.05 8.42 -23.22
N LYS A 478 16.18 8.04 -24.52
CA LYS A 478 15.04 7.74 -25.38
C LYS A 478 14.37 6.42 -24.97
N ASN A 479 13.03 6.43 -24.89
CA ASN A 479 12.23 5.25 -24.61
C ASN A 479 11.61 4.67 -25.92
N GLY A 480 10.71 5.40 -26.57
CA GLY A 480 10.07 5.02 -27.82
C GLY A 480 9.01 3.91 -27.74
N LYS A 481 8.78 3.31 -26.55
CA LYS A 481 7.77 2.26 -26.36
C LYS A 481 6.37 2.86 -26.27
N LYS A 482 5.36 2.00 -26.48
CA LYS A 482 3.95 2.34 -26.29
C LYS A 482 3.41 1.77 -25.00
N PHE A 483 2.68 2.59 -24.27
CA PHE A 483 1.91 2.22 -23.09
C PHE A 483 0.47 2.68 -23.33
N TYR A 484 -0.49 1.79 -23.30
CA TYR A 484 -1.90 2.09 -23.63
C TYR A 484 -2.04 2.78 -25.02
N ASP A 485 -1.29 2.30 -26.01
CA ASP A 485 -1.20 2.86 -27.37
C ASP A 485 -0.60 4.27 -27.47
N ILE A 486 -0.12 4.85 -26.38
CA ILE A 486 0.55 6.15 -26.32
C ILE A 486 2.07 5.95 -26.34
N THR A 487 2.76 6.56 -27.30
CA THR A 487 4.22 6.47 -27.40
C THR A 487 4.88 7.38 -26.36
N LEU A 488 5.77 6.83 -25.53
CA LEU A 488 6.58 7.61 -24.57
C LEU A 488 7.93 7.94 -25.22
N PRO A 489 8.25 9.22 -25.50
CA PRO A 489 9.52 9.56 -26.14
C PRO A 489 10.75 9.31 -25.26
N LEU A 490 10.71 9.72 -23.98
CA LEU A 490 11.85 9.72 -23.07
C LEU A 490 11.54 8.98 -21.77
N GLY A 491 12.59 8.58 -21.04
CA GLY A 491 12.54 8.13 -19.66
C GLY A 491 12.32 6.62 -19.49
N SER A 492 12.06 6.23 -18.27
CA SER A 492 11.77 4.83 -17.91
C SER A 492 10.39 4.39 -18.39
N ASP A 493 10.12 3.10 -18.34
CA ASP A 493 8.81 2.54 -18.70
C ASP A 493 7.68 3.21 -17.90
N TYR A 494 6.61 3.60 -18.59
CA TYR A 494 5.49 4.41 -18.10
C TYR A 494 5.83 5.87 -17.72
N GLY A 495 7.07 6.33 -17.82
CA GLY A 495 7.49 7.72 -17.57
C GLY A 495 8.00 8.01 -16.16
N GLY A 496 7.58 7.26 -15.15
CA GLY A 496 7.86 7.57 -13.75
C GLY A 496 6.78 8.45 -13.09
N PRO A 497 7.11 9.14 -11.98
CA PRO A 497 6.21 10.07 -11.31
C PRO A 497 5.99 11.36 -12.13
N LEU A 498 4.79 11.96 -12.01
CA LEU A 498 4.43 13.11 -12.87
C LEU A 498 5.18 14.40 -12.57
N PHE A 499 5.79 14.57 -11.41
CA PHE A 499 6.59 15.77 -11.16
C PHE A 499 7.75 15.96 -12.17
N PHE A 500 8.19 14.89 -12.85
CA PHE A 500 9.14 14.98 -13.96
C PHE A 500 8.64 15.84 -15.13
N THR A 501 7.33 15.97 -15.30
CA THR A 501 6.72 16.83 -16.34
C THR A 501 6.38 18.23 -15.83
N HIS A 502 6.59 18.48 -14.53
CA HIS A 502 6.17 19.74 -13.91
C HIS A 502 7.34 20.63 -13.53
N TYR A 503 8.29 20.17 -12.71
CA TYR A 503 9.22 21.05 -12.01
C TYR A 503 10.12 21.88 -12.92
N SER A 504 10.79 21.27 -13.90
CA SER A 504 11.57 22.02 -14.90
C SER A 504 10.71 22.90 -15.81
N PHE A 505 9.41 22.61 -15.91
CA PHE A 505 8.49 23.29 -16.82
C PHE A 505 7.56 24.28 -16.10
N LEU A 506 7.89 24.67 -14.89
CA LEU A 506 7.19 25.76 -14.22
C LEU A 506 7.50 27.12 -14.89
N GLY A 507 8.76 27.32 -15.29
CA GLY A 507 9.21 28.47 -16.05
C GLY A 507 9.59 28.14 -17.50
N LEU A 508 10.30 27.03 -17.74
CA LEU A 508 10.69 26.59 -19.08
C LEU A 508 9.45 26.13 -19.89
N ASP A 509 9.09 26.87 -20.93
CA ASP A 509 7.92 26.58 -21.76
C ASP A 509 8.15 25.34 -22.64
N PRO A 510 7.42 24.24 -22.45
CA PRO A 510 7.58 23.05 -23.30
C PRO A 510 6.90 23.17 -24.67
N ARG A 511 6.06 24.19 -24.88
CA ARG A 511 5.35 24.39 -26.17
C ARG A 511 6.38 24.69 -27.26
N ASN A 512 6.35 23.87 -28.33
CA ASN A 512 7.34 23.90 -29.43
C ASN A 512 8.79 23.57 -29.00
N LEU A 513 9.11 23.45 -27.72
CA LEU A 513 10.46 23.15 -27.25
C LEU A 513 10.89 21.74 -27.68
N SER A 514 11.98 21.67 -28.43
CA SER A 514 12.55 20.40 -28.91
C SER A 514 14.05 20.42 -28.96
N ASP A 515 14.66 19.26 -28.90
CA ASP A 515 16.06 19.03 -29.15
C ASP A 515 16.27 17.78 -30.01
N THR A 516 17.49 17.27 -30.12
CA THR A 516 17.79 16.05 -30.86
C THR A 516 17.18 14.77 -30.25
N TYR A 517 16.66 14.83 -29.05
CA TYR A 517 16.13 13.66 -28.33
C TYR A 517 14.62 13.58 -28.34
N ALA A 518 13.91 14.70 -28.16
CA ALA A 518 12.45 14.74 -28.13
C ALA A 518 11.87 16.14 -28.44
N ASN A 519 10.56 16.15 -28.69
CA ASN A 519 9.71 17.32 -28.49
C ASN A 519 9.13 17.24 -27.07
N TYR A 520 9.39 18.24 -26.24
CA TYR A 520 9.06 18.21 -24.81
C TYR A 520 7.57 18.39 -24.52
N TRP A 521 6.85 19.10 -25.39
CA TRP A 521 5.39 19.14 -25.29
C TRP A 521 4.78 17.75 -25.48
N THR A 522 5.20 17.05 -26.53
CA THR A 522 4.74 15.67 -26.80
C THR A 522 5.14 14.74 -25.67
N GLN A 523 6.36 14.88 -25.13
CA GLN A 523 6.80 14.07 -24.00
C GLN A 523 5.89 14.26 -22.78
N ASN A 524 5.63 15.51 -22.38
CA ASN A 524 4.88 15.82 -21.18
C ASN A 524 3.39 15.44 -21.31
N VAL A 525 2.78 15.73 -22.45
CA VAL A 525 1.40 15.29 -22.75
C VAL A 525 1.27 13.76 -22.70
N ASN A 526 2.18 13.06 -23.38
CA ASN A 526 2.11 11.61 -23.47
C ASN A 526 2.38 10.93 -22.11
N HIS A 527 3.35 11.43 -21.34
CA HIS A 527 3.61 10.93 -19.99
C HIS A 527 2.38 11.14 -19.07
N THR A 528 1.77 12.32 -19.11
CA THR A 528 0.55 12.63 -18.36
C THR A 528 -0.59 11.68 -18.72
N LEU A 529 -0.84 11.49 -20.03
CA LEU A 529 -1.91 10.61 -20.50
C LEU A 529 -1.65 9.13 -20.20
N ILE A 530 -0.39 8.68 -20.18
CA ILE A 530 -0.02 7.32 -19.74
C ILE A 530 -0.35 7.13 -18.27
N ASN A 531 0.01 8.08 -17.41
CA ASN A 531 -0.30 8.04 -15.98
C ASN A 531 -1.82 8.04 -15.71
N TYR A 532 -2.56 8.94 -16.38
CA TYR A 532 -4.01 8.97 -16.35
C TYR A 532 -4.62 7.62 -16.77
N THR A 533 -4.22 7.10 -17.94
CA THR A 533 -4.78 5.86 -18.49
C THR A 533 -4.45 4.65 -17.61
N TYR A 534 -3.27 4.63 -16.97
CA TYR A 534 -2.92 3.64 -15.97
C TYR A 534 -3.92 3.64 -14.79
N CYS A 535 -4.23 4.81 -14.25
CA CYS A 535 -5.21 4.92 -13.16
C CYS A 535 -6.61 4.46 -13.60
N VAL A 536 -7.06 4.84 -14.80
CA VAL A 536 -8.33 4.39 -15.36
C VAL A 536 -8.36 2.86 -15.55
N ALA A 537 -7.30 2.29 -16.08
CA ALA A 537 -7.18 0.83 -16.28
C ALA A 537 -7.10 0.07 -14.96
N ASN A 538 -6.56 0.70 -13.91
CA ASN A 538 -6.48 0.19 -12.56
C ASN A 538 -6.02 -1.28 -12.49
N PRO A 539 -4.84 -1.65 -12.98
CA PRO A 539 -4.42 -3.04 -13.08
C PRO A 539 -4.25 -3.72 -11.72
N LYS A 540 -3.97 -2.93 -10.67
CA LYS A 540 -3.82 -3.42 -9.29
C LYS A 540 -5.13 -3.47 -8.49
N LYS A 541 -6.26 -3.04 -9.08
CA LYS A 541 -7.58 -3.07 -8.44
C LYS A 541 -7.67 -2.25 -7.15
N PHE A 542 -7.07 -1.07 -7.10
CA PHE A 542 -7.25 -0.15 -5.98
C PHE A 542 -8.66 0.47 -6.03
N ALA A 543 -9.30 0.59 -4.87
CA ALA A 543 -10.57 1.32 -4.76
C ALA A 543 -10.34 2.82 -5.03
N GLY A 544 -11.27 3.43 -5.75
CA GLY A 544 -11.27 4.86 -6.00
C GLY A 544 -10.44 5.32 -7.20
N TYR A 545 -9.72 4.46 -7.90
CA TYR A 545 -9.07 4.81 -9.17
C TYR A 545 -10.11 4.88 -10.29
N SER A 546 -10.16 5.99 -11.01
CA SER A 546 -11.11 6.21 -12.12
C SER A 546 -10.63 7.31 -13.08
N ASP A 547 -11.44 7.69 -14.07
CA ASP A 547 -11.19 8.84 -14.94
C ASP A 547 -11.36 10.22 -14.25
N GLU A 548 -11.92 10.23 -13.04
CA GLU A 548 -12.05 11.42 -12.17
C GLU A 548 -11.03 11.40 -11.02
N SER A 549 -10.49 10.23 -10.66
CA SER A 549 -9.60 10.02 -9.52
C SER A 549 -8.30 9.39 -9.99
N TRP A 550 -7.33 10.26 -10.34
CA TRP A 550 -6.06 9.86 -10.92
C TRP A 550 -4.92 10.82 -10.53
N GLY A 551 -3.70 10.38 -10.74
CA GLY A 551 -2.50 11.19 -10.57
C GLY A 551 -1.49 10.54 -9.62
N LEU A 552 -0.42 9.97 -10.18
CA LEU A 552 0.68 9.35 -9.44
C LEU A 552 1.92 10.22 -9.53
N THR A 553 2.38 10.71 -8.38
CA THR A 553 3.63 11.45 -8.23
C THR A 553 4.18 11.25 -6.82
N ALA A 554 5.30 11.88 -6.49
CA ALA A 554 5.84 11.83 -5.14
C ALA A 554 4.85 12.47 -4.16
N SER A 555 4.63 11.83 -3.02
CA SER A 555 3.75 12.32 -1.96
C SER A 555 3.84 11.47 -0.69
N ASP A 556 3.22 11.95 0.38
CA ASP A 556 2.99 11.15 1.58
C ASP A 556 2.09 9.93 1.26
N ASN A 557 2.26 8.89 2.04
CA ASN A 557 1.43 7.69 2.03
C ASN A 557 1.24 7.18 3.48
N PRO A 558 0.38 6.17 3.73
CA PRO A 558 0.16 5.66 5.08
C PRO A 558 1.40 5.16 5.84
N SER A 559 2.51 4.91 5.14
CA SER A 559 3.75 4.37 5.71
C SER A 559 4.92 5.36 5.69
N GLY A 560 4.76 6.53 5.10
CA GLY A 560 5.82 7.55 4.96
C GLY A 560 5.66 8.38 3.71
N TYR A 561 6.73 8.53 2.91
CA TYR A 561 6.78 9.30 1.65
C TYR A 561 7.39 8.42 0.56
N ASP A 562 6.87 8.50 -0.67
CA ASP A 562 7.40 7.74 -1.80
C ASP A 562 7.09 8.42 -3.15
N ALA A 563 7.90 8.12 -4.16
CA ALA A 563 7.68 8.58 -5.52
C ALA A 563 6.74 7.62 -6.27
N HIS A 564 5.42 7.85 -6.13
CA HIS A 564 4.41 7.01 -6.76
C HIS A 564 4.42 7.17 -8.28
N SER A 565 4.28 6.05 -8.97
CA SER A 565 4.25 5.95 -10.43
C SER A 565 3.58 4.65 -10.84
N PRO A 566 3.26 4.41 -12.13
CA PRO A 566 2.74 3.11 -12.56
C PRO A 566 3.61 1.91 -12.18
N THR A 567 4.92 2.10 -12.05
CA THR A 567 5.86 1.04 -11.62
C THR A 567 6.05 0.97 -10.10
N ASN A 568 5.65 2.01 -9.37
CA ASN A 568 5.69 2.11 -7.91
C ASN A 568 4.34 2.60 -7.36
N ASP A 569 3.27 1.85 -7.63
CA ASP A 569 1.92 2.21 -7.26
C ASP A 569 1.49 1.52 -5.95
N LEU A 570 1.21 2.33 -4.93
CA LEU A 570 0.75 1.93 -3.60
C LEU A 570 -0.74 2.23 -3.36
N GLY A 571 -1.49 2.60 -4.39
CA GLY A 571 -2.90 2.98 -4.28
C GLY A 571 -3.13 4.41 -3.80
N VAL A 572 -2.10 5.26 -3.92
CA VAL A 572 -2.12 6.67 -3.50
C VAL A 572 -2.35 7.58 -4.68
N ILE A 573 -3.35 8.45 -4.58
CA ILE A 573 -3.59 9.54 -5.52
C ILE A 573 -3.15 10.84 -4.88
N THR A 574 -2.42 11.64 -5.66
CA THR A 574 -1.85 12.92 -5.25
C THR A 574 -2.47 14.05 -6.07
N PRO A 575 -3.22 14.98 -5.47
CA PRO A 575 -3.90 16.06 -6.20
C PRO A 575 -2.96 16.86 -7.12
N THR A 576 -1.75 17.19 -6.68
CA THR A 576 -0.80 17.94 -7.50
C THR A 576 -0.50 17.27 -8.84
N ALA A 577 -0.46 15.93 -8.90
CA ALA A 577 -0.20 15.21 -10.15
C ALA A 577 -1.20 15.56 -11.24
N ALA A 578 -2.50 15.53 -10.93
CA ALA A 578 -3.56 15.87 -11.87
C ALA A 578 -3.68 17.39 -12.08
N LEU A 579 -3.56 18.20 -11.01
CA LEU A 579 -3.80 19.64 -11.08
C LEU A 579 -2.64 20.40 -11.72
N SER A 580 -1.41 19.96 -11.52
CA SER A 580 -0.24 20.54 -12.22
C SER A 580 -0.15 20.11 -13.67
N SER A 581 -0.96 19.13 -14.07
CA SER A 581 -1.06 18.67 -15.46
C SER A 581 -2.10 19.42 -16.30
N PHE A 582 -2.74 20.47 -15.78
CA PHE A 582 -3.75 21.26 -16.52
C PHE A 582 -3.29 21.68 -17.93
N PRO A 583 -2.04 22.14 -18.18
CA PRO A 583 -1.63 22.47 -19.54
C PRO A 583 -1.63 21.27 -20.49
N TYR A 584 -1.35 20.08 -19.99
CA TYR A 584 -1.15 18.85 -20.77
C TYR A 584 -2.42 18.02 -20.97
N SER A 585 -3.37 18.10 -20.02
CA SER A 585 -4.60 17.30 -20.00
C SER A 585 -5.76 18.09 -19.37
N PRO A 586 -6.19 19.21 -19.98
CA PRO A 586 -7.13 20.14 -19.35
C PRO A 586 -8.49 19.49 -19.00
N GLU A 587 -9.00 18.62 -19.86
CA GLU A 587 -10.28 17.94 -19.62
C GLU A 587 -10.19 16.93 -18.46
N GLN A 588 -9.13 16.11 -18.42
CA GLN A 588 -8.90 15.12 -17.39
C GLN A 588 -8.58 15.80 -16.05
N SER A 589 -7.77 16.85 -16.08
CA SER A 589 -7.42 17.64 -14.88
C SER A 589 -8.64 18.36 -14.29
N MET A 590 -9.56 18.88 -15.14
CA MET A 590 -10.79 19.51 -14.67
C MET A 590 -11.74 18.48 -14.03
N LYS A 591 -11.86 17.27 -14.60
CA LYS A 591 -12.63 16.18 -13.98
C LYS A 591 -12.07 15.83 -12.60
N ALA A 592 -10.75 15.66 -12.51
CA ALA A 592 -10.08 15.38 -11.24
C ALA A 592 -10.28 16.49 -10.21
N LEU A 593 -10.13 17.76 -10.62
CA LEU A 593 -10.36 18.91 -9.76
C LEU A 593 -11.78 18.91 -9.16
N LYS A 594 -12.80 18.67 -10.01
CA LYS A 594 -14.19 18.58 -9.58
C LYS A 594 -14.44 17.41 -8.62
N PHE A 595 -13.82 16.26 -8.88
CA PHE A 595 -13.89 15.10 -8.00
C PHE A 595 -13.25 15.41 -6.64
N PHE A 596 -12.02 15.94 -6.63
CA PHE A 596 -11.32 16.27 -5.39
C PHE A 596 -12.08 17.29 -4.55
N TYR A 597 -12.68 18.29 -5.18
CA TYR A 597 -13.38 19.36 -4.46
C TYR A 597 -14.81 18.99 -4.08
N TYR A 598 -15.59 18.39 -5.01
CA TYR A 598 -17.01 18.14 -4.78
C TYR A 598 -17.33 16.77 -4.18
N LYS A 599 -16.38 15.81 -4.19
CA LYS A 599 -16.61 14.43 -3.74
C LYS A 599 -15.69 13.98 -2.61
N LEU A 600 -14.57 14.62 -2.46
CA LEU A 600 -13.63 14.38 -1.37
C LEU A 600 -13.33 15.66 -0.58
N GLY A 601 -14.03 16.74 -0.85
CA GLY A 601 -13.78 18.03 -0.24
C GLY A 601 -13.93 18.04 1.27
N ASP A 602 -14.86 17.26 1.80
CA ASP A 602 -15.09 17.08 3.24
C ASP A 602 -13.88 16.49 3.99
N ARG A 603 -12.91 15.91 3.29
CA ARG A 603 -11.72 15.24 3.86
C ARG A 603 -10.40 15.66 3.21
N LEU A 604 -10.42 16.16 1.97
CA LEU A 604 -9.22 16.49 1.20
C LEU A 604 -8.96 18.00 1.12
N TRP A 605 -9.96 18.86 1.38
CA TRP A 605 -9.84 20.31 1.28
C TRP A 605 -9.62 20.96 2.65
N GLY A 606 -8.57 21.78 2.76
CA GLY A 606 -8.21 22.44 4.01
C GLY A 606 -7.71 23.89 3.85
N PRO A 607 -7.02 24.42 4.87
CA PRO A 607 -6.63 25.85 4.92
C PRO A 607 -5.70 26.29 3.81
N TYR A 608 -4.96 25.40 3.16
CA TYR A 608 -4.02 25.70 2.07
C TYR A 608 -4.36 24.93 0.78
N GLY A 609 -5.65 24.72 0.50
CA GLY A 609 -6.08 23.94 -0.65
C GLY A 609 -6.18 22.45 -0.35
N PHE A 610 -5.84 21.61 -1.32
CA PHE A 610 -5.89 20.17 -1.13
C PHE A 610 -4.73 19.67 -0.26
N TYR A 611 -5.02 18.75 0.65
CA TYR A 611 -4.00 17.95 1.32
C TYR A 611 -3.22 17.13 0.31
N ASP A 612 -2.04 16.70 0.72
CA ASP A 612 -1.01 16.12 -0.13
C ASP A 612 -1.49 14.89 -0.92
N ALA A 613 -2.15 13.93 -0.26
CA ALA A 613 -2.53 12.68 -0.90
C ALA A 613 -3.72 11.97 -0.21
N TYR A 614 -4.29 10.99 -0.89
CA TYR A 614 -5.29 10.09 -0.30
C TYR A 614 -5.18 8.65 -0.85
N ASN A 615 -5.71 7.68 -0.09
CA ASN A 615 -5.79 6.27 -0.47
C ASN A 615 -7.12 5.68 0.01
N ILE A 616 -8.10 5.56 -0.90
CA ILE A 616 -9.43 5.02 -0.58
C ILE A 616 -9.32 3.54 -0.16
N THR A 617 -8.41 2.78 -0.80
CA THR A 617 -8.19 1.36 -0.48
C THR A 617 -7.77 1.15 0.98
N GLN A 618 -7.05 2.11 1.56
CA GLN A 618 -6.63 2.05 2.97
C GLN A 618 -7.49 2.94 3.89
N GLY A 619 -8.47 3.67 3.35
CA GLY A 619 -9.30 4.60 4.11
C GLY A 619 -8.50 5.75 4.71
N TRP A 620 -7.48 6.24 3.99
CA TRP A 620 -6.52 7.22 4.48
C TRP A 620 -6.53 8.50 3.62
N THR A 621 -6.36 9.63 4.28
CA THR A 621 -6.11 10.94 3.68
C THR A 621 -5.00 11.61 4.47
N ALA A 622 -4.02 12.22 3.78
CA ALA A 622 -2.99 13.04 4.39
C ALA A 622 -3.60 14.25 5.12
N ASN A 623 -2.88 14.76 6.10
CA ASN A 623 -3.15 16.04 6.74
C ASN A 623 -1.97 17.02 6.56
N SER A 624 -1.10 16.69 5.62
CA SER A 624 0.10 17.45 5.26
C SER A 624 -0.12 18.29 4.01
N TYR A 625 0.72 19.31 3.88
CA TYR A 625 0.96 20.10 2.69
C TYR A 625 2.47 20.20 2.53
N LEU A 626 2.97 20.02 1.32
CA LEU A 626 4.38 20.12 0.98
C LEU A 626 4.58 21.28 -0.01
N ALA A 627 5.61 22.11 0.19
CA ALA A 627 5.90 23.23 -0.71
C ALA A 627 6.08 22.76 -2.16
N ILE A 628 6.78 21.64 -2.32
CA ILE A 628 7.11 21.06 -3.62
C ILE A 628 5.86 20.59 -4.40
N ASP A 629 4.77 20.28 -3.72
CA ASP A 629 3.50 19.85 -4.31
C ASP A 629 2.51 21.01 -4.49
N GLN A 630 2.49 21.97 -3.56
CA GLN A 630 1.58 23.11 -3.63
C GLN A 630 1.98 24.11 -4.73
N GLY A 631 3.28 24.32 -4.92
CA GLY A 631 3.78 25.28 -5.92
C GLY A 631 3.34 24.96 -7.35
N PRO A 632 3.56 23.76 -7.84
CA PRO A 632 3.14 23.37 -9.18
C PRO A 632 1.64 23.54 -9.44
N ILE A 633 0.77 23.34 -8.44
CA ILE A 633 -0.69 23.58 -8.58
C ILE A 633 -0.93 25.04 -8.96
N VAL A 634 -0.37 25.99 -8.22
CA VAL A 634 -0.57 27.42 -8.45
C VAL A 634 -0.02 27.85 -9.82
N VAL A 635 1.23 27.43 -10.10
CA VAL A 635 2.01 27.85 -11.26
C VAL A 635 1.49 27.26 -12.57
N MET A 636 1.25 25.94 -12.60
CA MET A 636 0.81 25.26 -13.83
C MET A 636 -0.65 25.58 -14.17
N MET A 637 -1.51 25.81 -13.17
CA MET A 637 -2.84 26.35 -13.44
C MET A 637 -2.76 27.75 -14.08
N GLU A 638 -1.82 28.60 -13.65
CA GLU A 638 -1.62 29.90 -14.27
C GLU A 638 -1.07 29.78 -15.69
N ASN A 639 -0.09 28.91 -15.89
CA ASN A 639 0.45 28.63 -17.22
C ASN A 639 -0.63 28.07 -18.18
N HIS A 640 -1.55 27.24 -17.68
CA HIS A 640 -2.71 26.81 -18.47
C HIS A 640 -3.62 27.98 -18.84
N ARG A 641 -3.91 28.88 -17.90
CA ARG A 641 -4.86 30.00 -18.09
C ARG A 641 -4.29 31.12 -18.96
N THR A 642 -3.01 31.45 -18.83
CA THR A 642 -2.42 32.65 -19.47
C THR A 642 -1.03 32.45 -20.09
N GLY A 643 -0.30 31.42 -19.67
CA GLY A 643 1.11 31.24 -20.04
C GLY A 643 2.06 32.22 -19.34
N LEU A 644 1.63 32.88 -18.28
CA LEU A 644 2.35 33.98 -17.64
C LEU A 644 3.79 33.63 -17.28
N LEU A 645 3.99 32.57 -16.49
CA LEU A 645 5.33 32.24 -15.98
C LEU A 645 6.24 31.75 -17.11
N TRP A 646 5.69 31.00 -18.07
CA TRP A 646 6.41 30.61 -19.29
C TRP A 646 6.86 31.79 -20.09
N ASN A 647 5.98 32.76 -20.35
CA ASN A 647 6.31 33.95 -21.12
C ASN A 647 7.40 34.78 -20.42
N LEU A 648 7.33 34.91 -19.09
CA LEU A 648 8.33 35.62 -18.29
C LEU A 648 9.70 34.93 -18.35
N PHE A 649 9.77 33.64 -17.96
CA PHE A 649 11.03 32.91 -17.95
C PHE A 649 11.69 32.86 -19.34
N MET A 650 10.92 32.56 -20.38
CA MET A 650 11.44 32.47 -21.76
C MET A 650 11.90 33.82 -22.31
N SER A 651 11.49 34.94 -21.71
CA SER A 651 12.01 36.29 -22.08
C SER A 651 13.40 36.61 -21.52
N ALA A 652 13.92 35.78 -20.62
CA ALA A 652 15.24 36.00 -20.04
C ALA A 652 16.35 35.77 -21.08
N PRO A 653 17.33 36.71 -21.20
CA PRO A 653 18.40 36.60 -22.21
C PRO A 653 19.18 35.27 -22.10
N GLU A 654 19.34 34.74 -20.90
CA GLU A 654 20.04 33.49 -20.62
C GLU A 654 19.37 32.28 -21.27
N VAL A 655 18.06 32.33 -21.45
CA VAL A 655 17.29 31.22 -22.06
C VAL A 655 17.78 31.00 -23.50
N GLN A 656 17.96 32.06 -24.30
CA GLN A 656 18.46 31.92 -25.65
C GLN A 656 19.91 31.38 -25.69
N VAL A 657 20.74 31.78 -24.73
CA VAL A 657 22.13 31.27 -24.59
C VAL A 657 22.13 29.77 -24.34
N ALA A 658 21.26 29.29 -23.43
CA ALA A 658 21.12 27.84 -23.15
C ALA A 658 20.61 27.08 -24.37
N MET A 659 19.56 27.61 -25.03
CA MET A 659 18.98 26.97 -26.22
C MET A 659 20.01 26.79 -27.32
N ASP A 660 20.73 27.84 -27.67
CA ASP A 660 21.76 27.78 -28.69
C ASP A 660 22.88 26.81 -28.35
N LYS A 661 23.34 26.83 -27.09
CA LYS A 661 24.43 25.97 -26.62
C LYS A 661 24.06 24.50 -26.59
N LEU A 662 22.86 24.18 -26.11
CA LEU A 662 22.40 22.79 -25.93
C LEU A 662 21.71 22.23 -27.18
N GLY A 663 21.47 23.06 -28.20
CA GLY A 663 20.83 22.67 -29.46
C GLY A 663 19.30 22.50 -29.34
N PHE A 664 18.69 23.28 -28.43
CA PHE A 664 17.22 23.36 -28.37
C PHE A 664 16.68 24.28 -29.47
N GLN A 665 15.45 23.97 -29.87
CA GLN A 665 14.63 24.76 -30.78
C GLN A 665 13.28 25.04 -30.12
N ASN A 666 12.74 26.24 -30.39
CA ASN A 666 11.46 26.71 -29.89
C ASN A 666 10.55 27.20 -31.04
#